data_9082daf55dca13c0ddf3802378833da9
#
_entry.id   9082daf55dca13c0ddf3802378833da9
#
_cell.length_a   1.000
_cell.length_b   1.000
_cell.length_c   1.000
_cell.angle_alpha   90.00
_cell.angle_beta   90.00
_cell.angle_gamma   90.00
#
_symmetry.space_group_name_H-M   'P 1'
#
loop_
_entity.id
_entity.type
_entity.pdbx_description
1 polymer ?
#
loop_
_entity_poly.entity_id
_entity_poly.type
_entity_poly.pdbx_seq_one_letter_code
_entity_poly.pdbx_strand_id
1 'polypeptide(L)'
;MKLLGKKVLNHVYWHYTLTSEQDSIVQEKIEVAEQLANLTVGTNYNIVKFNVTSDTLSLLSYPNFFDEPFPALARSWRIDLTSKRVETRHYANSYNPPILHRKEQFIPTTHSRRAEFIALTTTAEQLGLFDNTLRIGFKRAWEDLITERGFQLIGNEFVPLANVETVESSTLIIENTTEIARHLTALSRTNLSAPMQSLARYGFLNGDNTLFDYGCGKGDDLQNLRDNNISANGWDPYYSPDSEKLQADLVNLGFVINVIENFVERELALKNAYSLAGKLLVVSAMLLNQNAYNGEKLNDGVRTQRNTFQKYYSQSELKEFIEDTLNTSAIAIAPGIFFIFKDSDTEQNFLLNRQRRRGNLLRVTSHYSKAPKLTKSDRLFEKYKQHETLLESLWLQCLELGRVPDKSECVSLVQITATFGTVSKAVQFLGQIKDFQLLEMTRQNRIDDLLTYFALQFFAKRHPYRHLNSGLQRDIKAFFGDYANAQRAAQEALFSIANTEAITAACETLTEDGSGYLDAENALYIHSELIETLPPILRIYIGCAAMLYGDTAETDLIKIHSRSGKLTLLKYDNFENSPLPKLVERVKINLRAQDFQLFQYTEEYPANYLYLKSRYINEEFPNYAEQLAFDEQLEALNLFDLSGYGDKPAIFETKLKSARWEINGFQLQRSQTIPDLDDLCGNNLTYRHLIECGETQAVSGLQNLPKQPDSYTALYELAKNVLDPVIDYFGMIQVSYGFCSHELSKKIPERIAPKLDQHCAHELNSKKSSICERLGAAVDFIIEDENMNEVAEWIMQNTPFDRLYFYGENRPIHVSYSSEPKGECVDMLENKAGKLVPKIRRFLLTS
;
A
#
# COMPACT_ATOMS: atom_id res chain seq x y z
N MET A 1 33.79 -21.11 -25.04
CA MET A 1 33.02 -22.12 -24.30
C MET A 1 31.81 -22.56 -25.13
N LYS A 2 31.77 -23.79 -25.62
CA LYS A 2 30.64 -24.31 -26.40
C LYS A 2 29.76 -25.08 -25.45
N LEU A 3 28.60 -24.47 -25.05
CA LEU A 3 27.61 -25.11 -24.18
C LEU A 3 26.60 -25.86 -25.01
N LEU A 4 26.28 -27.09 -24.59
CA LEU A 4 25.21 -27.92 -25.16
C LEU A 4 23.90 -27.69 -24.43
N GLY A 5 22.79 -27.66 -25.17
CA GLY A 5 21.45 -27.44 -24.60
C GLY A 5 20.68 -26.35 -25.30
N LYS A 6 19.52 -26.01 -24.75
CA LYS A 6 18.63 -24.97 -25.29
C LYS A 6 19.10 -23.58 -24.86
N LYS A 7 19.42 -22.72 -25.81
CA LYS A 7 19.82 -21.35 -25.55
C LYS A 7 18.59 -20.41 -25.56
N VAL A 8 18.44 -19.64 -24.49
CA VAL A 8 17.41 -18.61 -24.35
C VAL A 8 18.07 -17.35 -23.79
N LEU A 9 18.26 -16.33 -24.62
CA LEU A 9 19.00 -15.10 -24.28
C LEU A 9 20.40 -15.42 -23.74
N ASN A 10 20.70 -14.98 -22.54
CA ASN A 10 21.98 -15.20 -21.84
C ASN A 10 22.04 -16.50 -21.03
N HIS A 11 21.06 -17.39 -21.18
CA HIS A 11 21.01 -18.65 -20.47
C HIS A 11 21.03 -19.84 -21.39
N VAL A 12 21.69 -20.92 -20.95
CA VAL A 12 21.64 -22.24 -21.59
C VAL A 12 21.03 -23.22 -20.59
N TYR A 13 20.07 -24.00 -21.08
CA TYR A 13 19.34 -24.98 -20.28
C TYR A 13 19.61 -26.37 -20.80
N TRP A 14 19.84 -27.32 -19.89
CA TRP A 14 19.95 -28.74 -20.26
C TRP A 14 19.48 -29.65 -19.13
N HIS A 15 19.07 -30.85 -19.50
CA HIS A 15 18.83 -31.95 -18.55
C HIS A 15 20.17 -32.49 -18.01
N TYR A 16 20.20 -32.90 -16.76
CA TYR A 16 21.47 -33.34 -16.10
C TYR A 16 22.22 -34.41 -16.89
N THR A 17 21.52 -35.22 -17.70
CA THR A 17 22.15 -36.24 -18.58
C THR A 17 23.15 -35.68 -19.59
N LEU A 18 23.09 -34.37 -19.88
CA LEU A 18 24.04 -33.65 -20.72
C LEU A 18 25.19 -33.01 -19.93
N THR A 19 25.20 -33.10 -18.61
CA THR A 19 26.23 -32.42 -17.79
C THR A 19 27.60 -32.97 -18.04
N SER A 20 27.76 -34.28 -18.23
CA SER A 20 29.07 -34.92 -18.53
C SER A 20 29.64 -34.54 -19.89
N GLU A 21 28.83 -34.01 -20.81
CA GLU A 21 29.27 -33.55 -22.13
C GLU A 21 29.58 -32.04 -22.17
N GLN A 22 29.38 -31.32 -21.06
CA GLN A 22 29.68 -29.91 -20.92
C GLN A 22 31.21 -29.70 -20.63
N ASP A 23 31.65 -28.47 -20.81
CA ASP A 23 33.00 -28.02 -20.46
C ASP A 23 33.32 -28.30 -18.96
N SER A 24 34.54 -28.76 -18.63
CA SER A 24 34.93 -29.11 -17.28
C SER A 24 34.76 -27.97 -16.26
N ILE A 25 34.98 -26.73 -16.69
CA ILE A 25 34.75 -25.53 -15.83
C ILE A 25 33.26 -25.40 -15.45
N VAL A 26 32.36 -25.76 -16.36
CA VAL A 26 30.93 -25.73 -16.08
C VAL A 26 30.51 -26.85 -15.13
N GLN A 27 31.09 -28.04 -15.32
CA GLN A 27 30.85 -29.16 -14.41
C GLN A 27 31.27 -28.81 -12.98
N GLU A 28 32.47 -28.23 -12.81
CA GLU A 28 32.96 -27.77 -11.51
C GLU A 28 32.04 -26.71 -10.87
N LYS A 29 31.53 -25.73 -11.66
CA LYS A 29 30.60 -24.75 -11.16
C LYS A 29 29.27 -25.37 -10.70
N ILE A 30 28.82 -26.44 -11.34
CA ILE A 30 27.62 -27.18 -10.93
C ILE A 30 27.85 -27.92 -9.62
N GLU A 31 29.00 -28.61 -9.48
CA GLU A 31 29.39 -29.29 -8.26
C GLU A 31 29.46 -28.34 -7.05
N VAL A 32 30.06 -27.17 -7.24
CA VAL A 32 30.07 -26.11 -6.22
C VAL A 32 28.65 -25.66 -5.87
N ALA A 33 27.78 -25.48 -6.87
CA ALA A 33 26.39 -25.07 -6.64
C ALA A 33 25.57 -26.15 -5.90
N GLU A 34 25.77 -27.44 -6.20
CA GLU A 34 25.16 -28.57 -5.49
C GLU A 34 25.57 -28.58 -4.03
N GLN A 35 26.84 -28.37 -3.74
CA GLN A 35 27.37 -28.28 -2.38
C GLN A 35 26.78 -27.09 -1.62
N LEU A 36 26.75 -25.87 -2.24
CA LEU A 36 26.21 -24.68 -1.61
C LEU A 36 24.71 -24.82 -1.29
N ALA A 37 23.95 -25.48 -2.16
CA ALA A 37 22.52 -25.64 -2.00
C ALA A 37 22.13 -26.95 -1.30
N ASN A 38 23.09 -27.83 -0.99
CA ASN A 38 22.89 -29.17 -0.44
C ASN A 38 21.90 -30.00 -1.28
N LEU A 39 22.15 -30.11 -2.58
CA LEU A 39 21.30 -30.76 -3.55
C LEU A 39 22.00 -31.94 -4.21
N THR A 40 21.21 -32.96 -4.56
CA THR A 40 21.67 -34.15 -5.28
C THR A 40 20.98 -34.20 -6.64
N VAL A 41 21.77 -34.30 -7.70
CA VAL A 41 21.32 -34.45 -9.09
C VAL A 41 20.40 -35.66 -9.25
N GLY A 42 19.35 -35.51 -10.05
CA GLY A 42 18.37 -36.58 -10.32
C GLY A 42 17.37 -36.81 -9.19
N THR A 43 17.69 -36.40 -7.95
CA THR A 43 16.77 -36.50 -6.80
C THR A 43 16.08 -35.17 -6.49
N ASN A 44 16.85 -34.09 -6.34
CA ASN A 44 16.31 -32.79 -6.01
C ASN A 44 16.02 -31.92 -7.24
N TYR A 45 16.88 -32.04 -8.27
CA TYR A 45 16.74 -31.28 -9.51
C TYR A 45 17.11 -32.16 -10.72
N ASN A 46 16.65 -31.76 -11.91
CA ASN A 46 16.96 -32.46 -13.15
C ASN A 46 17.29 -31.54 -14.35
N ILE A 47 17.09 -30.25 -14.21
CA ILE A 47 17.47 -29.24 -15.24
C ILE A 47 18.45 -28.24 -14.65
N VAL A 48 19.49 -27.94 -15.41
CA VAL A 48 20.44 -26.86 -15.13
C VAL A 48 20.13 -25.67 -16.03
N LYS A 49 20.04 -24.49 -15.47
CA LYS A 49 19.95 -23.20 -16.16
C LYS A 49 21.21 -22.40 -15.85
N PHE A 50 22.11 -22.32 -16.82
CA PHE A 50 23.41 -21.67 -16.68
C PHE A 50 23.40 -20.28 -17.32
N ASN A 51 23.88 -19.26 -16.62
CA ASN A 51 24.05 -17.92 -17.17
C ASN A 51 25.45 -17.78 -17.78
N VAL A 52 25.54 -17.42 -19.07
CA VAL A 52 26.80 -17.27 -19.78
C VAL A 52 27.55 -15.96 -19.52
N THR A 53 26.87 -14.97 -18.92
CA THR A 53 27.42 -13.62 -18.69
C THR A 53 27.70 -13.30 -17.23
N SER A 54 27.27 -14.17 -16.30
CA SER A 54 27.47 -13.97 -14.86
C SER A 54 27.73 -15.31 -14.17
N ASP A 55 28.33 -15.25 -12.99
CA ASP A 55 28.60 -16.44 -12.15
C ASP A 55 27.36 -16.89 -11.36
N THR A 56 26.20 -16.90 -12.05
CA THR A 56 24.95 -17.38 -11.48
C THR A 56 24.40 -18.55 -12.27
N LEU A 57 23.89 -19.55 -11.57
CA LEU A 57 23.18 -20.65 -12.18
C LEU A 57 21.90 -20.98 -11.36
N SER A 58 21.00 -21.71 -11.99
CA SER A 58 19.80 -22.20 -11.29
C SER A 58 19.65 -23.70 -11.52
N LEU A 59 19.34 -24.43 -10.45
CA LEU A 59 19.00 -25.84 -10.48
C LEU A 59 17.48 -25.94 -10.38
N LEU A 60 16.85 -26.67 -11.32
CA LEU A 60 15.41 -26.68 -11.52
C LEU A 60 14.87 -28.11 -11.40
N SER A 61 13.75 -28.28 -10.68
CA SER A 61 13.07 -29.55 -10.48
C SER A 61 11.81 -29.60 -11.35
N TYR A 62 11.83 -30.49 -12.34
CA TYR A 62 10.68 -30.86 -13.16
C TYR A 62 10.39 -32.36 -12.94
N PRO A 63 9.65 -32.74 -11.88
CA PRO A 63 9.53 -34.14 -11.46
C PRO A 63 9.07 -35.09 -12.58
N ASN A 64 8.17 -34.62 -13.45
CA ASN A 64 7.57 -35.40 -14.53
C ASN A 64 8.20 -35.09 -15.89
N PHE A 65 9.52 -34.76 -15.93
CA PHE A 65 10.17 -34.32 -17.18
C PHE A 65 9.98 -35.28 -18.34
N PHE A 66 10.03 -36.58 -18.13
CA PHE A 66 9.85 -37.59 -19.17
C PHE A 66 8.37 -37.99 -19.36
N ASP A 67 7.54 -37.88 -18.35
CA ASP A 67 6.19 -38.43 -18.34
C ASP A 67 5.14 -37.44 -18.87
N GLU A 68 5.32 -36.16 -18.58
CA GLU A 68 4.44 -35.11 -19.10
C GLU A 68 4.96 -34.52 -20.40
N PRO A 69 4.08 -34.20 -21.39
CA PRO A 69 4.47 -33.57 -22.64
C PRO A 69 5.12 -32.17 -22.40
N PHE A 70 4.55 -31.36 -21.52
CA PHE A 70 5.03 -30.04 -21.12
C PHE A 70 5.14 -29.97 -19.60
N PRO A 71 6.22 -30.51 -19.00
CA PRO A 71 6.34 -30.68 -17.55
C PRO A 71 6.37 -29.33 -16.83
N ALA A 72 5.72 -29.31 -15.67
CA ALA A 72 5.64 -28.14 -14.81
C ALA A 72 6.83 -28.08 -13.83
N LEU A 73 7.33 -26.86 -13.59
CA LEU A 73 8.38 -26.58 -12.60
C LEU A 73 7.81 -26.74 -11.19
N ALA A 74 8.43 -27.59 -10.37
CA ALA A 74 8.06 -27.79 -8.97
C ALA A 74 8.89 -26.91 -8.01
N ARG A 75 10.19 -26.78 -8.29
CA ARG A 75 11.11 -26.02 -7.44
C ARG A 75 12.29 -25.45 -8.23
N SER A 76 12.81 -24.32 -7.82
CA SER A 76 14.02 -23.74 -8.38
C SER A 76 14.96 -23.25 -7.27
N TRP A 77 16.26 -23.45 -7.46
CA TRP A 77 17.31 -22.89 -6.63
C TRP A 77 18.20 -22.03 -7.50
N ARG A 78 18.25 -20.74 -7.23
CA ARG A 78 19.14 -19.79 -7.88
C ARG A 78 20.38 -19.64 -7.00
N ILE A 79 21.55 -19.92 -7.53
CA ILE A 79 22.81 -19.91 -6.83
C ILE A 79 23.71 -18.85 -7.48
N ASP A 80 24.19 -17.94 -6.67
CA ASP A 80 25.24 -16.99 -7.02
C ASP A 80 26.56 -17.52 -6.45
N LEU A 81 27.45 -17.92 -7.33
CA LEU A 81 28.71 -18.57 -6.96
C LEU A 81 29.73 -17.56 -6.36
N THR A 82 29.60 -16.27 -6.70
CA THR A 82 30.47 -15.21 -6.19
C THR A 82 30.09 -14.85 -4.73
N SER A 83 28.81 -14.59 -4.48
CA SER A 83 28.30 -14.23 -3.16
C SER A 83 27.96 -15.43 -2.29
N LYS A 84 28.01 -16.64 -2.84
CA LYS A 84 27.61 -17.92 -2.21
C LYS A 84 26.17 -17.92 -1.68
N ARG A 85 25.29 -17.13 -2.30
CA ARG A 85 23.88 -16.98 -1.91
C ARG A 85 23.02 -17.97 -2.67
N VAL A 86 22.09 -18.63 -1.96
CA VAL A 86 21.11 -19.55 -2.54
C VAL A 86 19.71 -18.99 -2.29
N GLU A 87 18.94 -18.81 -3.36
CA GLU A 87 17.53 -18.43 -3.31
C GLU A 87 16.67 -19.59 -3.79
N THR A 88 15.73 -20.02 -2.96
CA THR A 88 14.81 -21.13 -3.29
C THR A 88 13.42 -20.61 -3.58
N ARG A 89 12.76 -21.15 -4.64
CA ARG A 89 11.35 -20.86 -4.96
C ARG A 89 10.60 -22.17 -5.17
N HIS A 90 9.38 -22.22 -4.64
CA HIS A 90 8.48 -23.37 -4.69
C HIS A 90 7.33 -23.08 -5.64
N TYR A 91 7.04 -24.02 -6.56
CA TYR A 91 5.96 -23.93 -7.54
C TYR A 91 4.99 -25.09 -7.47
N ALA A 92 5.25 -26.11 -6.61
CA ALA A 92 4.43 -27.32 -6.50
C ALA A 92 2.95 -27.03 -6.20
N ASN A 93 2.69 -25.97 -5.43
CA ASN A 93 1.34 -25.50 -5.12
C ASN A 93 0.91 -24.30 -5.98
N SER A 94 1.69 -23.94 -7.00
CA SER A 94 1.34 -22.87 -7.90
C SER A 94 0.26 -23.33 -8.87
N TYR A 95 -0.80 -22.54 -8.98
CA TYR A 95 -1.88 -22.81 -9.93
C TYR A 95 -1.44 -22.65 -11.39
N ASN A 96 -0.46 -21.79 -11.67
CA ASN A 96 0.10 -21.54 -12.99
C ASN A 96 1.64 -21.61 -12.96
N PRO A 97 2.23 -22.82 -12.78
CA PRO A 97 3.67 -22.98 -12.74
C PRO A 97 4.29 -22.76 -14.13
N PRO A 98 5.55 -22.31 -14.21
CA PRO A 98 6.31 -22.33 -15.44
C PRO A 98 6.38 -23.74 -16.03
N ILE A 99 6.27 -23.87 -17.34
CA ILE A 99 6.38 -25.15 -18.06
C ILE A 99 7.56 -25.15 -19.02
N LEU A 100 7.92 -26.35 -19.46
CA LEU A 100 9.06 -26.57 -20.31
C LEU A 100 8.63 -27.09 -21.67
N HIS A 101 9.11 -26.42 -22.73
CA HIS A 101 8.86 -26.75 -24.12
C HIS A 101 10.12 -27.25 -24.80
N ARG A 102 9.98 -27.97 -25.93
CA ARG A 102 11.11 -28.43 -26.79
C ARG A 102 12.11 -29.27 -26.02
N LYS A 103 11.60 -30.31 -25.33
CA LYS A 103 12.40 -31.18 -24.46
C LYS A 103 13.57 -31.85 -25.21
N GLU A 104 13.44 -32.06 -26.52
CA GLU A 104 14.47 -32.60 -27.40
C GLU A 104 15.76 -31.78 -27.39
N GLN A 105 15.70 -30.51 -27.03
CA GLN A 105 16.87 -29.62 -26.96
C GLN A 105 17.61 -29.69 -25.62
N PHE A 106 17.03 -30.34 -24.62
CA PHE A 106 17.60 -30.44 -23.26
C PHE A 106 18.35 -31.76 -23.02
N ILE A 107 18.17 -32.76 -23.87
CA ILE A 107 18.70 -34.12 -23.70
C ILE A 107 19.72 -34.45 -24.79
N PRO A 108 20.61 -35.46 -24.56
CA PRO A 108 21.56 -35.94 -25.57
C PRO A 108 20.89 -36.29 -26.90
N THR A 109 21.61 -36.10 -27.99
CA THR A 109 21.13 -36.48 -29.34
C THR A 109 20.87 -37.98 -29.49
N THR A 110 21.53 -38.77 -28.64
CA THR A 110 21.42 -40.27 -28.60
C THR A 110 20.29 -40.78 -27.71
N HIS A 111 19.54 -39.91 -27.03
CA HIS A 111 18.53 -40.31 -26.05
C HIS A 111 17.34 -40.99 -26.74
N SER A 112 16.90 -42.15 -26.26
CA SER A 112 15.89 -43.02 -26.88
C SER A 112 14.52 -42.32 -27.09
N ARG A 113 14.11 -41.42 -26.19
CA ARG A 113 12.82 -40.69 -26.29
C ARG A 113 12.91 -39.39 -27.09
N ARG A 114 14.07 -39.06 -27.67
CA ARG A 114 14.27 -37.78 -28.35
C ARG A 114 13.35 -37.65 -29.59
N ALA A 115 13.14 -38.73 -30.33
CA ALA A 115 12.28 -38.74 -31.50
C ALA A 115 10.80 -38.41 -31.16
N GLU A 116 10.32 -38.93 -30.04
CA GLU A 116 9.00 -38.64 -29.49
C GLU A 116 8.83 -37.13 -29.16
N PHE A 117 9.83 -36.53 -28.53
CA PHE A 117 9.78 -35.09 -28.21
C PHE A 117 9.91 -34.19 -29.44
N ILE A 118 10.65 -34.61 -30.48
CA ILE A 118 10.69 -33.91 -31.75
C ILE A 118 9.32 -33.97 -32.44
N ALA A 119 8.65 -35.11 -32.45
CA ALA A 119 7.32 -35.25 -33.03
C ALA A 119 6.32 -34.33 -32.32
N LEU A 120 6.29 -34.33 -30.97
CA LEU A 120 5.41 -33.45 -30.22
C LEU A 120 5.68 -31.97 -30.51
N THR A 121 6.94 -31.55 -30.57
CA THR A 121 7.33 -30.17 -30.87
C THR A 121 6.93 -29.78 -32.29
N THR A 122 7.14 -30.67 -33.28
CA THR A 122 6.78 -30.44 -34.68
C THR A 122 5.27 -30.28 -34.86
N THR A 123 4.46 -31.10 -34.17
CA THR A 123 3.01 -30.94 -34.18
C THR A 123 2.57 -29.63 -33.54
N ALA A 124 3.16 -29.23 -32.40
CA ALA A 124 2.86 -27.94 -31.78
C ALA A 124 3.24 -26.74 -32.67
N GLU A 125 4.34 -26.84 -33.44
CA GLU A 125 4.74 -25.83 -34.42
C GLU A 125 3.74 -25.75 -35.60
N GLN A 126 3.31 -26.91 -36.14
CA GLN A 126 2.31 -26.96 -37.20
C GLN A 126 0.97 -26.37 -36.78
N LEU A 127 0.60 -26.50 -35.51
CA LEU A 127 -0.60 -25.88 -34.94
C LEU A 127 -0.44 -24.39 -34.65
N GLY A 128 0.74 -23.80 -34.86
CA GLY A 128 1.03 -22.39 -34.61
C GLY A 128 1.06 -22.02 -33.11
N LEU A 129 1.30 -23.02 -32.21
CA LEU A 129 1.30 -22.80 -30.76
C LEU A 129 2.52 -22.02 -30.29
N PHE A 130 3.57 -21.91 -31.11
CA PHE A 130 4.79 -21.15 -30.78
C PHE A 130 4.86 -19.76 -31.44
N ASP A 131 3.81 -19.33 -32.15
CA ASP A 131 3.78 -18.03 -32.86
C ASP A 131 3.83 -16.85 -31.89
N ASN A 132 3.19 -16.99 -30.75
CA ASN A 132 3.23 -15.98 -29.69
C ASN A 132 4.04 -16.47 -28.46
N THR A 133 5.31 -16.06 -28.42
CA THR A 133 6.24 -16.47 -27.37
C THR A 133 5.91 -15.93 -25.97
N LEU A 134 5.04 -14.95 -25.84
CA LEU A 134 4.62 -14.36 -24.57
C LEU A 134 3.65 -15.25 -23.79
N ARG A 135 2.91 -16.13 -24.51
CA ARG A 135 1.86 -16.98 -23.91
C ARG A 135 2.30 -18.40 -23.60
N ILE A 136 3.51 -18.83 -24.00
CA ILE A 136 3.94 -20.24 -23.92
C ILE A 136 4.67 -20.61 -22.62
N GLY A 137 5.01 -19.63 -21.77
CA GLY A 137 5.90 -19.83 -20.61
C GLY A 137 5.25 -20.48 -19.39
N PHE A 138 3.93 -20.50 -19.30
CA PHE A 138 3.17 -20.92 -18.12
C PHE A 138 2.05 -21.89 -18.48
N LYS A 139 1.75 -22.80 -17.56
CA LYS A 139 0.89 -23.97 -17.79
C LYS A 139 -0.49 -23.59 -18.33
N ARG A 140 -1.17 -22.66 -17.70
CA ARG A 140 -2.52 -22.24 -18.09
C ARG A 140 -2.57 -21.57 -19.47
N ALA A 141 -1.75 -20.54 -19.65
CA ALA A 141 -1.70 -19.84 -20.93
C ALA A 141 -1.38 -20.78 -22.09
N TRP A 142 -0.63 -21.84 -21.83
CA TRP A 142 -0.35 -22.89 -22.80
C TRP A 142 -1.56 -23.81 -23.04
N GLU A 143 -2.24 -24.26 -21.98
CA GLU A 143 -3.46 -25.07 -22.07
C GLU A 143 -4.59 -24.30 -22.78
N ASP A 144 -4.76 -23.02 -22.45
CA ASP A 144 -5.72 -22.12 -23.10
C ASP A 144 -5.40 -21.95 -24.59
N LEU A 145 -4.11 -21.74 -24.93
CA LEU A 145 -3.67 -21.62 -26.32
C LEU A 145 -3.95 -22.87 -27.16
N ILE A 146 -3.75 -24.07 -26.57
CA ILE A 146 -4.08 -25.34 -27.22
C ILE A 146 -5.60 -25.41 -27.50
N THR A 147 -6.41 -25.04 -26.51
CA THR A 147 -7.86 -25.02 -26.58
C THR A 147 -8.36 -23.99 -27.60
N GLU A 148 -7.80 -22.79 -27.63
CA GLU A 148 -8.08 -21.74 -28.62
C GLU A 148 -7.81 -22.20 -30.07
N ARG A 149 -6.81 -23.07 -30.26
CA ARG A 149 -6.51 -23.66 -31.57
C ARG A 149 -7.44 -24.83 -31.94
N GLY A 150 -8.42 -25.16 -31.08
CA GLY A 150 -9.40 -26.22 -31.32
C GLY A 150 -8.88 -27.62 -30.98
N PHE A 151 -7.87 -27.76 -30.15
CA PHE A 151 -7.28 -29.02 -29.73
C PHE A 151 -7.29 -29.18 -28.21
N GLN A 152 -7.19 -30.42 -27.79
CA GLN A 152 -6.81 -30.76 -26.41
C GLN A 152 -5.63 -31.73 -26.42
N LEU A 153 -4.85 -31.74 -25.35
CA LEU A 153 -3.69 -32.61 -25.19
C LEU A 153 -4.11 -33.84 -24.40
N ILE A 154 -4.03 -35.02 -25.02
CA ILE A 154 -4.28 -36.32 -24.38
C ILE A 154 -2.98 -37.14 -24.45
N GLY A 155 -2.33 -37.35 -23.29
CA GLY A 155 -0.97 -37.90 -23.28
C GLY A 155 -0.01 -36.98 -24.05
N ASN A 156 0.63 -37.51 -25.11
CA ASN A 156 1.56 -36.78 -25.96
C ASN A 156 0.97 -36.34 -27.32
N GLU A 157 -0.37 -36.42 -27.50
CA GLU A 157 -1.02 -36.15 -28.78
C GLU A 157 -2.01 -34.98 -28.69
N PHE A 158 -2.00 -34.12 -29.72
CA PHE A 158 -2.99 -33.05 -29.89
C PHE A 158 -4.21 -33.61 -30.60
N VAL A 159 -5.33 -33.74 -29.89
CA VAL A 159 -6.59 -34.28 -30.41
C VAL A 159 -7.55 -33.12 -30.70
N PRO A 160 -8.14 -33.04 -31.93
CA PRO A 160 -9.13 -32.01 -32.22
C PRO A 160 -10.36 -32.12 -31.31
N LEU A 161 -10.84 -31.02 -30.81
CA LEU A 161 -12.01 -30.98 -29.90
C LEU A 161 -13.28 -31.52 -30.57
N ALA A 162 -13.41 -31.37 -31.91
CA ALA A 162 -14.52 -31.92 -32.71
C ALA A 162 -14.56 -33.46 -32.76
N ASN A 163 -13.46 -34.15 -32.48
CA ASN A 163 -13.39 -35.63 -32.49
C ASN A 163 -13.63 -36.24 -31.11
N VAL A 164 -13.80 -35.42 -30.07
CA VAL A 164 -14.05 -35.89 -28.69
C VAL A 164 -15.52 -36.20 -28.46
N GLU A 165 -16.43 -35.73 -29.33
CA GLU A 165 -17.86 -36.02 -29.27
C GLU A 165 -18.24 -37.42 -29.79
N THR A 166 -17.33 -38.22 -30.34
CA THR A 166 -17.63 -39.51 -30.99
C THR A 166 -17.02 -40.75 -30.36
N VAL A 167 -16.46 -40.64 -29.15
CA VAL A 167 -16.14 -41.83 -28.35
C VAL A 167 -17.14 -41.96 -27.19
N GLU A 168 -18.32 -42.43 -27.60
CA GLU A 168 -19.34 -43.17 -26.86
C GLU A 168 -19.70 -42.80 -25.43
N SER A 169 -20.81 -42.19 -25.39
CA SER A 169 -22.18 -42.74 -25.02
C SER A 169 -22.31 -44.27 -25.06
N SER A 170 -21.81 -44.92 -24.03
CA SER A 170 -22.48 -46.07 -23.44
C SER A 170 -22.13 -46.21 -21.97
N THR A 171 -23.20 -45.92 -21.21
CA THR A 171 -23.39 -46.27 -19.77
C THR A 171 -22.61 -45.48 -18.75
N LEU A 172 -23.12 -44.32 -18.39
CA LEU A 172 -23.80 -44.11 -17.09
C LEU A 172 -24.38 -42.69 -17.11
N ILE A 173 -25.64 -42.57 -17.49
CA ILE A 173 -26.49 -41.42 -17.21
C ILE A 173 -26.59 -41.36 -15.67
N ILE A 174 -25.76 -40.54 -15.06
CA ILE A 174 -26.12 -39.91 -13.79
C ILE A 174 -26.52 -38.49 -14.16
N GLU A 175 -27.82 -38.32 -14.42
CA GLU A 175 -28.48 -37.03 -14.33
C GLU A 175 -28.23 -36.48 -12.92
N ASN A 176 -27.28 -35.53 -12.83
CA ASN A 176 -27.24 -34.54 -11.78
C ASN A 176 -26.67 -33.28 -12.41
N THR A 177 -27.36 -32.72 -13.38
CA THR A 177 -27.25 -31.28 -13.69
C THR A 177 -27.91 -30.54 -12.51
N THR A 178 -27.19 -30.40 -11.44
CA THR A 178 -27.54 -29.41 -10.42
C THR A 178 -27.35 -28.05 -11.08
N GLU A 179 -28.45 -27.44 -11.49
CA GLU A 179 -28.53 -26.12 -12.09
C GLU A 179 -27.76 -25.10 -11.20
N ILE A 180 -26.85 -24.32 -11.84
CA ILE A 180 -26.03 -23.34 -11.11
C ILE A 180 -26.95 -22.27 -10.56
N ALA A 181 -26.92 -22.07 -9.24
CA ALA A 181 -27.81 -21.12 -8.54
C ALA A 181 -27.25 -19.67 -8.62
N ARG A 182 -27.20 -19.09 -9.83
CA ARG A 182 -26.60 -17.74 -10.09
C ARG A 182 -27.22 -16.65 -9.21
N HIS A 183 -28.53 -16.70 -8.91
CA HIS A 183 -29.25 -15.72 -8.10
C HIS A 183 -28.71 -15.61 -6.67
N LEU A 184 -28.08 -16.64 -6.12
CA LEU A 184 -27.49 -16.61 -4.77
C LEU A 184 -26.20 -15.76 -4.70
N THR A 185 -25.70 -15.30 -5.84
CA THR A 185 -24.54 -14.36 -5.87
C THR A 185 -24.94 -12.90 -5.62
N ALA A 186 -26.23 -12.56 -5.73
CA ALA A 186 -26.75 -11.22 -5.48
C ALA A 186 -26.66 -10.87 -3.97
N LEU A 187 -25.75 -9.96 -3.63
CA LEU A 187 -25.53 -9.47 -2.27
C LEU A 187 -26.47 -8.31 -1.97
N SER A 188 -26.98 -8.23 -0.72
CA SER A 188 -27.68 -7.03 -0.24
C SER A 188 -26.65 -6.00 0.26
N ARG A 189 -26.86 -4.74 -0.11
CA ARG A 189 -25.95 -3.63 0.20
C ARG A 189 -26.72 -2.43 0.74
N THR A 190 -26.09 -1.70 1.65
CA THR A 190 -26.60 -0.42 2.16
C THR A 190 -26.00 0.78 1.40
N ASN A 191 -24.85 0.59 0.77
CA ASN A 191 -24.13 1.61 0.00
C ASN A 191 -24.10 1.23 -1.48
N LEU A 192 -23.83 2.20 -2.34
CA LEU A 192 -23.61 1.97 -3.77
C LEU A 192 -22.49 0.94 -4.00
N SER A 193 -22.64 0.11 -5.03
CA SER A 193 -21.60 -0.81 -5.48
C SER A 193 -20.36 -0.08 -6.00
N ALA A 194 -19.21 -0.73 -6.04
CA ALA A 194 -17.96 -0.12 -6.50
C ALA A 194 -18.03 0.50 -7.92
N PRO A 195 -18.68 -0.14 -8.94
CA PRO A 195 -18.87 0.51 -10.23
C PRO A 195 -19.76 1.76 -10.14
N MET A 196 -20.81 1.78 -9.32
CA MET A 196 -21.65 2.94 -9.12
C MET A 196 -20.91 4.07 -8.39
N GLN A 197 -20.11 3.74 -7.37
CA GLN A 197 -19.23 4.71 -6.71
C GLN A 197 -18.22 5.31 -7.70
N SER A 198 -17.69 4.53 -8.62
CA SER A 198 -16.80 5.03 -9.68
C SER A 198 -17.52 6.02 -10.59
N LEU A 199 -18.76 5.75 -11.00
CA LEU A 199 -19.57 6.70 -11.77
C LEU A 199 -19.83 8.01 -11.00
N ALA A 200 -20.15 7.91 -9.71
CA ALA A 200 -20.36 9.08 -8.84
C ALA A 200 -19.10 9.93 -8.74
N ARG A 201 -17.96 9.32 -8.48
CA ARG A 201 -16.64 9.98 -8.37
C ARG A 201 -16.29 10.81 -9.60
N TYR A 202 -16.55 10.30 -10.77
CA TYR A 202 -16.26 10.99 -12.03
C TYR A 202 -17.39 11.92 -12.50
N GLY A 203 -18.40 12.14 -11.67
CA GLY A 203 -19.48 13.09 -11.92
C GLY A 203 -20.50 12.64 -12.95
N PHE A 204 -20.59 11.37 -13.27
CA PHE A 204 -21.58 10.83 -14.19
C PHE A 204 -22.98 10.68 -13.53
N LEU A 205 -23.05 10.61 -12.20
CA LEU A 205 -24.29 10.51 -11.42
C LEU A 205 -24.75 11.89 -10.88
N ASN A 206 -24.73 12.90 -11.74
CA ASN A 206 -25.12 14.29 -11.40
C ASN A 206 -26.60 14.61 -11.65
N GLY A 207 -27.39 13.64 -12.11
CA GLY A 207 -28.79 13.77 -12.45
C GLY A 207 -29.09 14.12 -13.92
N ASP A 208 -28.06 14.46 -14.73
CA ASP A 208 -28.21 14.77 -16.17
C ASP A 208 -28.27 13.51 -17.03
N ASN A 209 -27.81 12.37 -16.51
CA ASN A 209 -27.77 11.09 -17.24
C ASN A 209 -28.78 10.10 -16.69
N THR A 210 -29.41 9.35 -17.59
CA THR A 210 -30.20 8.18 -17.25
C THR A 210 -29.31 6.96 -17.06
N LEU A 211 -29.67 6.06 -16.12
CA LEU A 211 -28.91 4.85 -15.84
C LEU A 211 -29.75 3.60 -15.97
N PHE A 212 -29.16 2.55 -16.55
CA PHE A 212 -29.72 1.20 -16.61
C PHE A 212 -28.73 0.18 -16.03
N ASP A 213 -29.18 -0.59 -15.04
CA ASP A 213 -28.40 -1.64 -14.38
C ASP A 213 -28.74 -3.01 -14.95
N TYR A 214 -27.84 -3.56 -15.77
CA TYR A 214 -28.01 -4.86 -16.42
C TYR A 214 -27.49 -5.97 -15.50
N GLY A 215 -28.42 -6.70 -14.87
CA GLY A 215 -28.13 -7.65 -13.79
C GLY A 215 -28.16 -6.98 -12.43
N CYS A 216 -29.23 -6.22 -12.18
CA CYS A 216 -29.37 -5.40 -10.96
C CYS A 216 -29.56 -6.20 -9.67
N GLY A 217 -29.63 -7.53 -9.73
CA GLY A 217 -29.88 -8.38 -8.57
C GLY A 217 -31.12 -7.93 -7.80
N LYS A 218 -30.98 -7.71 -6.50
CA LYS A 218 -32.06 -7.28 -5.61
C LYS A 218 -32.49 -5.80 -5.77
N GLY A 219 -31.76 -5.03 -6.58
CA GLY A 219 -32.09 -3.63 -6.87
C GLY A 219 -31.63 -2.61 -5.84
N ASP A 220 -30.71 -2.96 -4.94
CA ASP A 220 -30.23 -2.05 -3.88
C ASP A 220 -29.58 -0.78 -4.45
N ASP A 221 -28.75 -0.90 -5.51
CA ASP A 221 -28.16 0.26 -6.19
C ASP A 221 -29.24 1.15 -6.82
N LEU A 222 -30.28 0.55 -7.43
CA LEU A 222 -31.38 1.30 -8.04
C LEU A 222 -32.17 2.09 -7.01
N GLN A 223 -32.40 1.51 -5.83
CA GLN A 223 -33.10 2.20 -4.74
C GLN A 223 -32.25 3.38 -4.25
N ASN A 224 -30.95 3.18 -3.98
CA ASN A 224 -30.05 4.25 -3.56
C ASN A 224 -29.96 5.39 -4.58
N LEU A 225 -29.95 5.10 -5.88
CA LEU A 225 -29.92 6.11 -6.94
C LEU A 225 -31.22 6.91 -7.00
N ARG A 226 -32.39 6.24 -6.90
CA ARG A 226 -33.69 6.89 -6.89
C ARG A 226 -33.90 7.79 -5.67
N ASP A 227 -33.44 7.35 -4.50
CA ASP A 227 -33.46 8.14 -3.27
C ASP A 227 -32.65 9.44 -3.38
N ASN A 228 -31.65 9.46 -4.27
CA ASN A 228 -30.83 10.62 -4.63
C ASN A 228 -31.34 11.35 -5.90
N ASN A 229 -32.58 11.11 -6.36
CA ASN A 229 -33.20 11.73 -7.53
C ASN A 229 -32.49 11.44 -8.85
N ILE A 230 -31.78 10.33 -8.97
CA ILE A 230 -31.15 9.88 -10.20
C ILE A 230 -32.10 8.92 -10.92
N SER A 231 -32.36 9.16 -12.20
CA SER A 231 -33.22 8.30 -13.01
C SER A 231 -32.52 6.99 -13.30
N ALA A 232 -32.91 5.92 -12.62
CA ALA A 232 -32.33 4.61 -12.71
C ALA A 232 -33.38 3.50 -12.89
N ASN A 233 -33.14 2.63 -13.87
CA ASN A 233 -33.91 1.42 -14.14
C ASN A 233 -32.96 0.21 -14.23
N GLY A 234 -33.48 -0.99 -14.13
CA GLY A 234 -32.65 -2.20 -14.22
C GLY A 234 -33.46 -3.45 -14.57
N TRP A 235 -32.73 -4.47 -14.95
CA TRP A 235 -33.24 -5.78 -15.27
C TRP A 235 -32.33 -6.85 -14.65
N ASP A 236 -32.97 -7.91 -14.15
CA ASP A 236 -32.27 -9.09 -13.64
C ASP A 236 -33.06 -10.35 -14.01
N PRO A 237 -32.42 -11.42 -14.52
CA PRO A 237 -33.12 -12.60 -15.00
C PRO A 237 -33.91 -13.36 -13.92
N TYR A 238 -33.59 -13.17 -12.64
CA TYR A 238 -34.25 -13.84 -11.52
C TYR A 238 -35.11 -12.90 -10.67
N TYR A 239 -34.55 -11.72 -10.30
CA TYR A 239 -35.24 -10.79 -9.38
C TYR A 239 -36.20 -9.83 -10.09
N SER A 240 -35.97 -9.55 -11.38
CA SER A 240 -36.77 -8.61 -12.16
C SER A 240 -36.88 -9.07 -13.63
N PRO A 241 -37.35 -10.31 -13.91
CA PRO A 241 -37.34 -10.90 -15.25
C PRO A 241 -38.23 -10.17 -16.24
N ASP A 242 -39.37 -9.62 -15.74
CA ASP A 242 -40.39 -8.93 -16.54
C ASP A 242 -40.04 -7.46 -16.83
N SER A 243 -38.94 -6.94 -16.25
CA SER A 243 -38.52 -5.56 -16.48
C SER A 243 -38.04 -5.38 -17.93
N GLU A 244 -38.50 -4.29 -18.56
CA GLU A 244 -38.09 -3.95 -19.91
C GLU A 244 -36.60 -3.50 -19.96
N LYS A 245 -35.86 -3.99 -20.96
CA LYS A 245 -34.46 -3.58 -21.21
C LYS A 245 -34.44 -2.26 -21.96
N LEU A 246 -34.22 -1.18 -21.25
CA LEU A 246 -34.30 0.18 -21.77
C LEU A 246 -32.92 0.70 -22.17
N GLN A 247 -32.87 1.51 -23.23
CA GLN A 247 -31.68 2.32 -23.51
C GLN A 247 -31.50 3.41 -22.47
N ALA A 248 -30.25 3.64 -22.05
CA ALA A 248 -29.89 4.69 -21.12
C ALA A 248 -28.56 5.34 -21.49
N ASP A 249 -28.30 6.55 -21.01
CA ASP A 249 -27.00 7.20 -21.20
C ASP A 249 -25.87 6.35 -20.64
N LEU A 250 -26.06 5.83 -19.43
CA LEU A 250 -25.13 4.99 -18.68
C LEU A 250 -25.72 3.60 -18.49
N VAL A 251 -24.92 2.58 -18.74
CA VAL A 251 -25.32 1.18 -18.46
C VAL A 251 -24.26 0.58 -17.53
N ASN A 252 -24.71 -0.09 -16.47
CA ASN A 252 -23.84 -0.88 -15.60
C ASN A 252 -24.01 -2.38 -15.88
N LEU A 253 -22.90 -3.08 -16.04
CA LEU A 253 -22.83 -4.55 -16.07
C LEU A 253 -21.90 -4.97 -14.90
N GLY A 254 -22.45 -4.82 -13.68
CA GLY A 254 -21.70 -4.93 -12.45
C GLY A 254 -21.62 -6.36 -11.91
N PHE A 255 -20.47 -7.02 -11.96
CA PHE A 255 -20.23 -8.37 -11.43
C PHE A 255 -21.15 -9.46 -12.02
N VAL A 256 -21.63 -9.27 -13.24
CA VAL A 256 -22.49 -10.23 -13.95
C VAL A 256 -21.67 -11.25 -14.71
N ILE A 257 -20.66 -10.81 -15.47
CA ILE A 257 -19.88 -11.70 -16.33
C ILE A 257 -19.03 -12.73 -15.57
N ASN A 258 -18.75 -12.49 -14.30
CA ASN A 258 -18.01 -13.43 -13.46
C ASN A 258 -18.88 -14.55 -12.84
N VAL A 259 -20.21 -14.47 -12.93
CA VAL A 259 -21.13 -15.48 -12.38
C VAL A 259 -21.82 -16.33 -13.44
N ILE A 260 -21.58 -16.07 -14.73
CA ILE A 260 -22.08 -16.84 -15.86
C ILE A 260 -21.02 -17.89 -16.25
N GLU A 261 -21.35 -19.17 -16.16
CA GLU A 261 -20.45 -20.31 -16.45
C GLU A 261 -20.25 -20.54 -17.94
N ASN A 262 -21.21 -20.11 -18.79
CA ASN A 262 -21.15 -20.27 -20.22
C ASN A 262 -20.47 -19.08 -20.89
N PHE A 263 -19.35 -19.30 -21.59
CA PHE A 263 -18.57 -18.26 -22.24
C PHE A 263 -19.37 -17.47 -23.30
N VAL A 264 -20.15 -18.17 -24.16
CA VAL A 264 -20.94 -17.52 -25.22
C VAL A 264 -22.04 -16.62 -24.61
N GLU A 265 -22.65 -17.08 -23.53
CA GLU A 265 -23.65 -16.28 -22.79
C GLU A 265 -23.02 -15.04 -22.16
N ARG A 266 -21.76 -15.14 -21.66
CA ARG A 266 -20.99 -13.97 -21.16
C ARG A 266 -20.76 -12.94 -22.25
N GLU A 267 -20.31 -13.36 -23.45
CA GLU A 267 -20.17 -12.45 -24.59
C GLU A 267 -21.49 -11.81 -24.98
N LEU A 268 -22.58 -12.59 -25.01
CA LEU A 268 -23.90 -12.09 -25.35
C LEU A 268 -24.40 -11.07 -24.32
N ALA A 269 -24.20 -11.33 -23.02
CA ALA A 269 -24.55 -10.38 -21.94
C ALA A 269 -23.79 -9.06 -22.10
N LEU A 270 -22.50 -9.10 -22.39
CA LEU A 270 -21.66 -7.92 -22.60
C LEU A 270 -22.11 -7.13 -23.85
N LYS A 271 -22.35 -7.79 -24.98
CA LYS A 271 -22.86 -7.18 -26.23
C LYS A 271 -24.24 -6.54 -26.02
N ASN A 272 -25.14 -7.21 -25.31
CA ASN A 272 -26.47 -6.71 -25.02
C ASN A 272 -26.42 -5.47 -24.11
N ALA A 273 -25.64 -5.51 -23.03
CA ALA A 273 -25.46 -4.34 -22.15
C ALA A 273 -24.86 -3.16 -22.92
N TYR A 274 -23.83 -3.40 -23.77
CA TYR A 274 -23.24 -2.34 -24.60
C TYR A 274 -24.23 -1.76 -25.60
N SER A 275 -25.12 -2.57 -26.16
CA SER A 275 -26.14 -2.09 -27.12
C SER A 275 -27.11 -1.09 -26.49
N LEU A 276 -27.42 -1.24 -25.20
CA LEU A 276 -28.31 -0.37 -24.44
C LEU A 276 -27.66 0.95 -24.01
N ALA A 277 -26.32 1.00 -23.93
CA ALA A 277 -25.61 2.20 -23.55
C ALA A 277 -25.67 3.29 -24.61
N GLY A 278 -25.99 4.52 -24.25
CA GLY A 278 -25.97 5.69 -25.12
C GLY A 278 -24.59 6.36 -25.13
N LYS A 279 -23.97 6.54 -23.94
CA LYS A 279 -22.70 7.27 -23.75
C LYS A 279 -21.60 6.35 -23.20
N LEU A 280 -21.92 5.57 -22.16
CA LEU A 280 -20.93 4.83 -21.38
C LEU A 280 -21.51 3.51 -20.88
N LEU A 281 -20.74 2.42 -21.07
CA LEU A 281 -20.94 1.15 -20.38
C LEU A 281 -19.88 1.01 -19.29
N VAL A 282 -20.30 0.63 -18.09
CA VAL A 282 -19.41 0.21 -16.99
C VAL A 282 -19.46 -1.30 -16.90
N VAL A 283 -18.29 -1.94 -16.93
CA VAL A 283 -18.16 -3.39 -16.74
C VAL A 283 -17.33 -3.64 -15.51
N SER A 284 -17.80 -4.52 -14.63
CA SER A 284 -16.99 -4.98 -13.51
C SER A 284 -17.03 -6.49 -13.32
N ALA A 285 -15.91 -7.05 -12.84
CA ALA A 285 -15.77 -8.46 -12.51
C ALA A 285 -14.80 -8.66 -11.35
N MET A 286 -14.92 -9.82 -10.68
CA MET A 286 -14.01 -10.21 -9.60
C MET A 286 -12.62 -10.55 -10.16
N LEU A 287 -11.59 -9.96 -9.53
CA LEU A 287 -10.20 -10.26 -9.87
C LEU A 287 -9.65 -11.42 -9.05
N LEU A 288 -8.62 -12.05 -9.61
CA LEU A 288 -7.79 -13.05 -8.95
C LEU A 288 -7.12 -12.43 -7.71
N ASN A 289 -7.42 -12.99 -6.54
CA ASN A 289 -6.72 -12.70 -5.30
C ASN A 289 -6.22 -14.01 -4.67
N GLN A 290 -5.40 -13.92 -3.63
CA GLN A 290 -4.80 -15.08 -2.97
C GLN A 290 -5.85 -16.05 -2.38
N ASN A 291 -7.09 -15.60 -2.14
CA ASN A 291 -8.18 -16.36 -1.54
C ASN A 291 -9.21 -16.85 -2.58
N ALA A 292 -8.95 -16.68 -3.88
CA ALA A 292 -9.93 -16.90 -4.96
C ALA A 292 -10.28 -18.37 -5.25
N TYR A 293 -9.68 -19.36 -4.58
CA TYR A 293 -9.72 -20.75 -5.00
C TYR A 293 -10.52 -21.71 -4.11
N ASN A 294 -11.49 -21.25 -3.33
CA ASN A 294 -12.34 -22.13 -2.51
C ASN A 294 -13.51 -22.67 -3.36
N GLY A 295 -13.30 -23.73 -4.13
CA GLY A 295 -14.35 -24.40 -4.90
C GLY A 295 -13.84 -25.49 -5.84
N GLU A 296 -14.77 -26.23 -6.44
CA GLU A 296 -14.49 -27.24 -7.47
C GLU A 296 -14.29 -26.55 -8.83
N LYS A 297 -13.26 -26.95 -9.58
CA LYS A 297 -13.02 -26.39 -10.93
C LYS A 297 -14.21 -26.70 -11.86
N LEU A 298 -14.79 -25.66 -12.48
CA LEU A 298 -15.85 -25.78 -13.45
C LEU A 298 -15.55 -24.86 -14.62
N ASN A 299 -15.37 -25.39 -15.83
CA ASN A 299 -14.99 -24.63 -17.02
C ASN A 299 -13.75 -23.75 -16.75
N ASP A 300 -13.86 -22.44 -17.02
CA ASP A 300 -12.84 -21.43 -16.80
C ASP A 300 -12.94 -20.70 -15.43
N GLY A 301 -13.75 -21.25 -14.50
CA GLY A 301 -13.94 -20.73 -13.16
C GLY A 301 -14.03 -21.84 -12.11
N VAL A 302 -14.68 -21.51 -11.00
CA VAL A 302 -14.90 -22.42 -9.88
C VAL A 302 -16.39 -22.49 -9.50
N ARG A 303 -16.83 -23.69 -9.13
CA ARG A 303 -18.12 -23.92 -8.48
C ARG A 303 -17.94 -23.79 -6.98
N THR A 304 -18.62 -22.85 -6.36
CA THR A 304 -18.52 -22.61 -4.93
C THR A 304 -19.32 -23.63 -4.12
N GLN A 305 -19.09 -23.74 -2.81
CA GLN A 305 -19.86 -24.56 -1.90
C GLN A 305 -21.36 -24.25 -1.89
N ARG A 306 -21.76 -23.04 -2.30
CA ARG A 306 -23.17 -22.60 -2.43
C ARG A 306 -23.79 -22.96 -3.78
N ASN A 307 -23.13 -23.80 -4.57
CA ASN A 307 -23.55 -24.15 -5.92
C ASN A 307 -23.70 -22.94 -6.86
N THR A 308 -22.84 -21.93 -6.70
CA THR A 308 -22.73 -20.79 -7.63
C THR A 308 -21.45 -20.90 -8.44
N PHE A 309 -21.46 -20.35 -9.65
CA PHE A 309 -20.24 -20.23 -10.45
C PHE A 309 -19.54 -18.90 -10.16
N GLN A 310 -18.21 -18.92 -10.17
CA GLN A 310 -17.39 -17.73 -10.03
C GLN A 310 -16.16 -17.83 -10.92
N LYS A 311 -16.03 -16.90 -11.87
CA LYS A 311 -14.78 -16.67 -12.60
C LYS A 311 -14.03 -15.50 -11.97
N TYR A 312 -12.74 -15.70 -11.76
CA TYR A 312 -11.82 -14.66 -11.33
C TYR A 312 -10.91 -14.30 -12.49
N TYR A 313 -10.88 -13.03 -12.87
CA TYR A 313 -10.09 -12.52 -13.98
C TYR A 313 -8.75 -11.95 -13.49
N SER A 314 -7.71 -11.99 -14.31
CA SER A 314 -6.66 -10.98 -14.19
C SER A 314 -7.16 -9.67 -14.80
N GLN A 315 -6.55 -8.54 -14.42
CA GLN A 315 -6.94 -7.23 -14.96
C GLN A 315 -6.76 -7.17 -16.48
N SER A 316 -5.66 -7.73 -16.99
CA SER A 316 -5.38 -7.81 -18.42
C SER A 316 -6.35 -8.72 -19.16
N GLU A 317 -6.65 -9.89 -18.60
CA GLU A 317 -7.62 -10.84 -19.18
C GLU A 317 -9.02 -10.22 -19.30
N LEU A 318 -9.47 -9.51 -18.26
CA LEU A 318 -10.76 -8.82 -18.30
C LEU A 318 -10.79 -7.73 -19.37
N LYS A 319 -9.71 -6.95 -19.47
CA LYS A 319 -9.57 -5.93 -20.50
C LYS A 319 -9.61 -6.53 -21.91
N GLU A 320 -8.82 -7.55 -22.16
CA GLU A 320 -8.77 -8.26 -23.45
C GLU A 320 -10.15 -8.83 -23.78
N PHE A 321 -10.82 -9.50 -22.84
CA PHE A 321 -12.16 -10.04 -23.06
C PHE A 321 -13.17 -8.95 -23.46
N ILE A 322 -13.15 -7.78 -22.81
CA ILE A 322 -14.03 -6.67 -23.15
C ILE A 322 -13.70 -6.10 -24.54
N GLU A 323 -12.42 -5.83 -24.80
CA GLU A 323 -11.96 -5.20 -26.04
C GLU A 323 -12.18 -6.10 -27.25
N ASP A 324 -11.90 -7.39 -27.14
CA ASP A 324 -12.12 -8.38 -28.22
C ASP A 324 -13.61 -8.57 -28.48
N THR A 325 -14.44 -8.64 -27.42
CA THR A 325 -15.89 -8.85 -27.57
C THR A 325 -16.59 -7.65 -28.20
N LEU A 326 -16.19 -6.42 -27.83
CA LEU A 326 -16.86 -5.18 -28.25
C LEU A 326 -16.14 -4.45 -29.39
N ASN A 327 -14.92 -4.85 -29.74
CA ASN A 327 -14.04 -4.19 -30.70
C ASN A 327 -13.86 -2.68 -30.40
N THR A 328 -13.75 -2.33 -29.12
CA THR A 328 -13.57 -0.95 -28.64
C THR A 328 -12.65 -0.93 -27.42
N SER A 329 -12.02 0.21 -27.14
CA SER A 329 -11.09 0.34 -26.02
C SER A 329 -11.81 0.36 -24.69
N ALA A 330 -11.24 -0.32 -23.70
CA ALA A 330 -11.69 -0.34 -22.31
C ALA A 330 -10.70 0.40 -21.42
N ILE A 331 -11.20 1.40 -20.68
CA ILE A 331 -10.39 2.25 -19.79
C ILE A 331 -10.47 1.71 -18.36
N ALA A 332 -9.35 1.30 -17.81
CA ALA A 332 -9.28 0.84 -16.43
C ALA A 332 -9.54 2.02 -15.46
N ILE A 333 -10.51 1.83 -14.57
CA ILE A 333 -10.92 2.83 -13.57
C ILE A 333 -10.50 2.41 -12.17
N ALA A 334 -10.70 1.14 -11.86
CA ALA A 334 -10.29 0.53 -10.60
C ALA A 334 -10.02 -0.97 -10.85
N PRO A 335 -9.48 -1.71 -9.89
CA PRO A 335 -9.31 -3.16 -10.03
C PRO A 335 -10.63 -3.83 -10.41
N GLY A 336 -10.65 -4.52 -11.56
CA GLY A 336 -11.82 -5.18 -12.07
C GLY A 336 -12.96 -4.26 -12.56
N ILE A 337 -12.75 -2.95 -12.72
CA ILE A 337 -13.74 -2.00 -13.19
C ILE A 337 -13.23 -1.25 -14.41
N PHE A 338 -13.99 -1.28 -15.50
CA PHE A 338 -13.67 -0.65 -16.75
C PHE A 338 -14.80 0.25 -17.26
N PHE A 339 -14.43 1.38 -17.84
CA PHE A 339 -15.31 2.26 -18.59
C PHE A 339 -15.11 2.06 -20.08
N ILE A 340 -16.21 1.88 -20.81
CA ILE A 340 -16.26 1.69 -22.25
C ILE A 340 -17.17 2.77 -22.83
N PHE A 341 -16.55 3.79 -23.45
CA PHE A 341 -17.27 4.91 -24.02
C PHE A 341 -17.80 4.59 -25.40
N LYS A 342 -19.01 5.06 -25.72
CA LYS A 342 -19.59 5.06 -27.07
C LYS A 342 -19.34 6.37 -27.79
N ASP A 343 -19.28 7.46 -27.03
CA ASP A 343 -19.07 8.80 -27.55
C ASP A 343 -17.61 9.22 -27.37
N SER A 344 -16.96 9.49 -28.51
CA SER A 344 -15.54 9.86 -28.54
C SER A 344 -15.25 11.19 -27.85
N ASP A 345 -16.18 12.14 -27.90
CA ASP A 345 -15.98 13.46 -27.26
C ASP A 345 -16.05 13.34 -25.74
N THR A 346 -16.98 12.52 -25.24
CA THR A 346 -17.09 12.20 -23.80
C THR A 346 -15.84 11.47 -23.31
N GLU A 347 -15.31 10.50 -24.06
CA GLU A 347 -14.07 9.78 -23.76
C GLU A 347 -12.88 10.75 -23.69
N GLN A 348 -12.70 11.59 -24.72
CA GLN A 348 -11.60 12.55 -24.77
C GLN A 348 -11.66 13.56 -23.61
N ASN A 349 -12.86 14.08 -23.30
CA ASN A 349 -13.05 14.99 -22.17
C ASN A 349 -12.76 14.32 -20.84
N PHE A 350 -13.19 13.07 -20.67
CA PHE A 350 -12.91 12.28 -19.47
C PHE A 350 -11.40 12.09 -19.29
N LEU A 351 -10.69 11.61 -20.31
CA LEU A 351 -9.26 11.37 -20.27
C LEU A 351 -8.43 12.64 -20.08
N LEU A 352 -8.84 13.75 -20.71
CA LEU A 352 -8.21 15.04 -20.55
C LEU A 352 -8.41 15.59 -19.14
N ASN A 353 -9.63 15.53 -18.59
CA ASN A 353 -9.95 16.01 -17.26
C ASN A 353 -9.26 15.19 -16.17
N ARG A 354 -9.01 13.90 -16.40
CA ARG A 354 -8.24 13.04 -15.48
C ARG A 354 -6.80 13.51 -15.30
N GLN A 355 -6.23 14.19 -16.31
CA GLN A 355 -4.86 14.73 -16.27
C GLN A 355 -4.80 16.22 -15.96
N ARG A 356 -5.97 16.89 -15.77
CA ARG A 356 -6.03 18.31 -15.50
C ARG A 356 -5.80 18.61 -14.03
N ARG A 357 -4.92 19.57 -13.73
CA ARG A 357 -4.70 20.06 -12.36
C ARG A 357 -5.92 20.82 -11.86
N ARG A 358 -6.63 20.29 -10.87
CA ARG A 358 -7.89 20.87 -10.34
C ARG A 358 -7.65 21.98 -9.31
N GLY A 359 -6.56 21.91 -8.56
CA GLY A 359 -6.25 22.79 -7.44
C GLY A 359 -5.49 24.06 -7.78
N ASN A 360 -5.01 24.22 -9.02
CA ASN A 360 -4.02 25.24 -9.37
C ASN A 360 -4.50 26.69 -9.22
N LEU A 361 -5.78 26.98 -9.53
CA LEU A 361 -6.28 28.37 -9.47
C LEU A 361 -6.33 28.89 -8.03
N LEU A 362 -6.75 28.06 -7.08
CA LEU A 362 -6.83 28.44 -5.66
C LEU A 362 -5.44 28.54 -5.01
N ARG A 363 -4.53 27.61 -5.31
CA ARG A 363 -3.14 27.62 -4.78
C ARG A 363 -2.33 28.80 -5.34
N VAL A 364 -2.41 29.02 -6.64
CA VAL A 364 -1.69 30.11 -7.31
C VAL A 364 -2.22 31.47 -6.88
N THR A 365 -3.53 31.63 -6.65
CA THR A 365 -4.11 32.90 -6.16
C THR A 365 -3.84 33.13 -4.68
N SER A 366 -3.69 32.09 -3.83
CA SER A 366 -3.40 32.26 -2.40
C SER A 366 -1.96 32.72 -2.12
N HIS A 367 -0.98 32.28 -2.92
CA HIS A 367 0.40 32.74 -2.79
C HIS A 367 0.66 34.19 -3.23
N TYR A 368 -0.23 34.77 -4.05
CA TYR A 368 -0.07 36.11 -4.61
C TYR A 368 -1.02 37.18 -4.02
N SER A 369 -1.50 36.99 -2.80
CA SER A 369 -2.37 37.98 -2.14
C SER A 369 -1.64 39.24 -1.64
N LYS A 370 -0.47 39.59 -2.18
CA LYS A 370 0.12 40.92 -1.99
C LYS A 370 -0.57 41.89 -2.91
N ALA A 371 -1.38 42.79 -2.35
CA ALA A 371 -1.95 43.91 -3.07
C ALA A 371 -0.86 44.61 -3.88
N PRO A 372 -1.07 44.89 -5.18
CA PRO A 372 -0.08 45.59 -5.99
C PRO A 372 0.20 46.96 -5.41
N LYS A 373 1.47 47.32 -5.21
CA LYS A 373 1.86 48.68 -4.86
C LYS A 373 1.46 49.57 -6.01
N LEU A 374 0.44 50.38 -5.77
CA LEU A 374 -0.12 51.39 -6.69
C LEU A 374 0.94 52.44 -7.05
N THR A 375 1.52 52.32 -8.23
CA THR A 375 2.32 53.38 -8.88
C THR A 375 2.14 53.32 -10.39
N LYS A 376 0.95 53.63 -10.88
CA LYS A 376 0.68 54.09 -12.24
C LYS A 376 -0.67 54.77 -12.33
N SER A 377 -0.67 55.88 -13.02
CA SER A 377 -1.70 56.94 -13.23
C SER A 377 -3.14 56.52 -12.89
N ASP A 378 -3.80 57.36 -12.10
CA ASP A 378 -5.19 57.28 -11.63
C ASP A 378 -6.21 56.92 -12.73
N ARG A 379 -5.95 57.28 -13.99
CA ARG A 379 -6.83 56.99 -15.13
C ARG A 379 -6.91 55.51 -15.53
N LEU A 380 -5.82 54.77 -15.40
CA LEU A 380 -5.80 53.33 -15.71
C LEU A 380 -6.60 52.55 -14.65
N PHE A 381 -6.44 52.94 -13.39
CA PHE A 381 -7.15 52.34 -12.27
C PHE A 381 -8.65 52.70 -12.28
N GLU A 382 -9.02 53.96 -12.64
CA GLU A 382 -10.41 54.34 -12.79
C GLU A 382 -11.11 53.56 -13.90
N LYS A 383 -10.45 53.37 -15.07
CA LYS A 383 -10.97 52.55 -16.15
C LYS A 383 -11.08 51.06 -15.77
N TYR A 384 -10.12 50.52 -14.97
CA TYR A 384 -10.21 49.19 -14.45
C TYR A 384 -11.42 49.05 -13.52
N LYS A 385 -11.60 49.94 -12.54
CA LYS A 385 -12.72 49.90 -11.60
C LYS A 385 -14.08 50.03 -12.30
N GLN A 386 -14.18 50.82 -13.35
CA GLN A 386 -15.42 50.92 -14.13
C GLN A 386 -15.81 49.61 -14.81
N HIS A 387 -14.86 48.73 -15.10
CA HIS A 387 -15.07 47.45 -15.78
C HIS A 387 -14.54 46.26 -14.99
N GLU A 388 -14.40 46.38 -13.68
CA GLU A 388 -13.72 45.41 -12.81
C GLU A 388 -14.31 44.00 -12.97
N THR A 389 -15.60 43.81 -12.84
CA THR A 389 -16.26 42.52 -12.96
C THR A 389 -16.02 41.84 -14.31
N LEU A 390 -16.04 42.62 -15.38
CA LEU A 390 -15.80 42.14 -16.75
C LEU A 390 -14.35 41.72 -16.96
N LEU A 391 -13.43 42.53 -16.46
CA LEU A 391 -11.98 42.28 -16.58
C LEU A 391 -11.51 41.15 -15.68
N GLU A 392 -12.05 41.01 -14.45
CA GLU A 392 -11.78 39.88 -13.57
C GLU A 392 -12.27 38.59 -14.18
N SER A 393 -13.49 38.57 -14.74
CA SER A 393 -14.02 37.37 -15.43
C SER A 393 -13.13 36.94 -16.59
N LEU A 394 -12.64 37.93 -17.40
CA LEU A 394 -11.70 37.64 -18.48
C LEU A 394 -10.35 37.15 -17.96
N TRP A 395 -9.84 37.77 -16.89
CA TRP A 395 -8.57 37.35 -16.28
C TRP A 395 -8.62 35.93 -15.74
N LEU A 396 -9.68 35.59 -14.99
CA LEU A 396 -9.91 34.22 -14.49
C LEU A 396 -9.99 33.23 -15.64
N GLN A 397 -10.68 33.59 -16.75
CA GLN A 397 -10.74 32.73 -17.92
C GLN A 397 -9.37 32.52 -18.58
N CYS A 398 -8.52 33.60 -18.66
CA CYS A 398 -7.15 33.48 -19.12
C CYS A 398 -6.31 32.54 -18.24
N LEU A 399 -6.44 32.65 -16.92
CA LEU A 399 -5.75 31.80 -15.99
C LEU A 399 -6.24 30.33 -16.08
N GLU A 400 -7.53 30.12 -16.24
CA GLU A 400 -8.10 28.77 -16.40
C GLU A 400 -7.61 28.09 -17.66
N LEU A 401 -7.52 28.80 -18.78
CA LEU A 401 -7.05 28.29 -20.07
C LEU A 401 -5.51 28.25 -20.17
N GLY A 402 -4.78 28.96 -19.31
CA GLY A 402 -3.33 29.20 -19.46
C GLY A 402 -2.97 30.00 -20.71
N ARG A 403 -3.96 30.63 -21.37
CA ARG A 403 -3.83 31.42 -22.59
C ARG A 403 -4.97 32.41 -22.75
N VAL A 404 -4.81 33.30 -23.68
CA VAL A 404 -5.90 34.21 -24.08
C VAL A 404 -7.04 33.37 -24.70
N PRO A 405 -8.29 33.52 -24.25
CA PRO A 405 -9.42 32.85 -24.85
C PRO A 405 -9.65 33.27 -26.30
N ASP A 406 -10.00 32.29 -27.16
CA ASP A 406 -10.47 32.58 -28.52
C ASP A 406 -11.84 33.28 -28.45
N LYS A 407 -12.20 33.91 -29.55
CA LYS A 407 -13.51 34.60 -29.64
C LYS A 407 -14.69 33.67 -29.35
N SER A 408 -14.59 32.42 -29.72
CA SER A 408 -15.63 31.42 -29.51
C SER A 408 -15.70 30.91 -28.07
N GLU A 409 -14.64 31.09 -27.26
CA GLU A 409 -14.54 30.69 -25.88
C GLU A 409 -14.85 31.81 -24.90
N CYS A 410 -14.72 33.07 -25.34
CA CYS A 410 -14.85 34.25 -24.48
C CYS A 410 -16.30 34.46 -24.03
N VAL A 411 -16.56 34.26 -22.74
CA VAL A 411 -17.91 34.30 -22.13
C VAL A 411 -18.54 35.68 -22.32
N SER A 412 -17.77 36.76 -22.22
CA SER A 412 -18.25 38.16 -22.30
C SER A 412 -17.80 38.88 -23.56
N LEU A 413 -17.66 38.18 -24.70
CA LEU A 413 -17.12 38.71 -25.94
C LEU A 413 -17.75 40.04 -26.41
N VAL A 414 -19.10 40.12 -26.38
CA VAL A 414 -19.84 41.27 -26.82
C VAL A 414 -19.49 42.52 -26.01
N GLN A 415 -19.45 42.38 -24.67
CA GLN A 415 -19.13 43.48 -23.75
C GLN A 415 -17.64 43.88 -23.86
N ILE A 416 -16.74 42.88 -23.97
CA ILE A 416 -15.30 43.16 -24.14
C ILE A 416 -15.01 43.87 -25.46
N THR A 417 -15.65 43.46 -26.56
CA THR A 417 -15.44 44.08 -27.87
C THR A 417 -16.05 45.48 -27.91
N ALA A 418 -17.17 45.74 -27.27
CA ALA A 418 -17.75 47.05 -27.15
C ALA A 418 -16.86 48.04 -26.36
N THR A 419 -16.18 47.54 -25.30
CA THR A 419 -15.40 48.39 -24.39
C THR A 419 -13.94 48.57 -24.81
N PHE A 420 -13.29 47.43 -25.26
CA PHE A 420 -11.86 47.36 -25.56
C PHE A 420 -11.55 47.11 -27.03
N GLY A 421 -12.57 46.88 -27.86
CA GLY A 421 -12.44 46.59 -29.28
C GLY A 421 -12.08 45.13 -29.60
N THR A 422 -11.14 44.54 -28.88
CA THR A 422 -10.77 43.11 -29.05
C THR A 422 -10.37 42.47 -27.71
N VAL A 423 -10.52 41.15 -27.60
CA VAL A 423 -10.08 40.38 -26.42
C VAL A 423 -8.57 40.61 -26.16
N SER A 424 -7.75 40.63 -27.22
CA SER A 424 -6.30 40.85 -27.09
C SER A 424 -5.97 42.21 -26.51
N LYS A 425 -6.71 43.26 -26.88
CA LYS A 425 -6.52 44.62 -26.32
C LYS A 425 -6.95 44.69 -24.86
N ALA A 426 -8.03 43.99 -24.48
CA ALA A 426 -8.46 43.87 -23.08
C ALA A 426 -7.40 43.16 -22.23
N VAL A 427 -6.81 42.06 -22.73
CA VAL A 427 -5.73 41.35 -22.06
C VAL A 427 -4.44 42.20 -22.01
N GLN A 428 -4.10 42.94 -23.05
CA GLN A 428 -2.98 43.86 -23.01
C GLN A 428 -3.19 45.01 -21.98
N PHE A 429 -4.42 45.47 -21.81
CA PHE A 429 -4.78 46.39 -20.75
C PHE A 429 -4.61 45.76 -19.36
N LEU A 430 -5.07 44.50 -19.17
CA LEU A 430 -4.88 43.74 -17.95
C LEU A 430 -3.40 43.57 -17.62
N GLY A 431 -2.52 43.40 -18.60
CA GLY A 431 -1.07 43.27 -18.40
C GLY A 431 -0.38 44.51 -17.81
N GLN A 432 -1.07 45.65 -17.75
CA GLN A 432 -0.56 46.83 -17.07
C GLN A 432 -0.97 46.88 -15.57
N ILE A 433 -1.86 45.98 -15.15
CA ILE A 433 -2.49 46.01 -13.82
C ILE A 433 -2.26 44.65 -13.08
N LYS A 434 -2.36 43.53 -13.80
CA LYS A 434 -2.20 42.19 -13.27
C LYS A 434 -0.78 41.67 -13.42
N ASP A 435 -0.37 40.81 -12.51
CA ASP A 435 0.91 40.12 -12.64
C ASP A 435 0.82 38.99 -13.68
N PHE A 436 1.47 39.18 -14.81
CA PHE A 436 1.50 38.22 -15.91
C PHE A 436 2.39 37.02 -15.64
N GLN A 437 3.22 37.03 -14.58
CA GLN A 437 3.95 35.83 -14.15
C GLN A 437 2.97 34.73 -13.78
N LEU A 438 1.81 35.13 -13.21
CA LEU A 438 0.74 34.18 -12.85
C LEU A 438 0.16 33.50 -14.10
N LEU A 439 -0.03 34.20 -15.18
CA LEU A 439 -0.50 33.63 -16.45
C LEU A 439 0.55 32.70 -17.06
N GLU A 440 1.83 33.03 -16.96
CA GLU A 440 2.91 32.16 -17.46
C GLU A 440 3.03 30.86 -16.63
N MET A 441 2.85 30.94 -15.32
CA MET A 441 2.79 29.74 -14.47
C MET A 441 1.61 28.83 -14.85
N THR A 442 0.41 29.40 -15.04
CA THR A 442 -0.75 28.62 -15.46
C THR A 442 -0.59 28.05 -16.87
N ARG A 443 0.09 28.79 -17.76
CA ARG A 443 0.47 28.32 -19.10
C ARG A 443 1.36 27.09 -19.01
N GLN A 444 2.43 27.15 -18.23
CA GLN A 444 3.34 26.00 -18.07
C GLN A 444 2.62 24.79 -17.48
N ASN A 445 1.81 25.00 -16.45
CA ASN A 445 0.99 23.94 -15.87
C ASN A 445 0.07 23.28 -16.91
N ARG A 446 -0.51 24.08 -17.82
CA ARG A 446 -1.36 23.55 -18.89
C ARG A 446 -0.58 22.78 -19.94
N ILE A 447 0.62 23.24 -20.28
CA ILE A 447 1.56 22.50 -21.15
C ILE A 447 1.89 21.15 -20.54
N ASP A 448 2.21 21.10 -19.25
CA ASP A 448 2.55 19.89 -18.51
C ASP A 448 1.38 18.89 -18.47
N ASP A 449 0.16 19.39 -18.27
CA ASP A 449 -1.07 18.58 -18.28
C ASP A 449 -1.28 17.94 -19.67
N LEU A 450 -1.08 18.74 -20.74
CA LEU A 450 -1.22 18.25 -22.10
C LEU A 450 -0.11 17.29 -22.51
N LEU A 451 1.13 17.52 -22.09
CA LEU A 451 2.24 16.58 -22.30
C LEU A 451 1.92 15.23 -21.65
N THR A 452 1.45 15.24 -20.40
CA THR A 452 1.04 14.04 -19.69
C THR A 452 -0.11 13.33 -20.42
N TYR A 453 -1.13 14.08 -20.82
CA TYR A 453 -2.26 13.55 -21.57
C TYR A 453 -1.82 12.89 -22.88
N PHE A 454 -1.06 13.60 -23.73
CA PHE A 454 -0.63 13.07 -25.03
C PHE A 454 0.35 11.92 -24.89
N ALA A 455 1.24 11.92 -23.87
CA ALA A 455 2.14 10.82 -23.60
C ALA A 455 1.37 9.53 -23.29
N LEU A 456 0.34 9.60 -22.46
CA LEU A 456 -0.49 8.45 -22.11
C LEU A 456 -1.37 7.98 -23.28
N GLN A 457 -1.74 8.90 -24.21
CA GLN A 457 -2.48 8.56 -25.41
C GLN A 457 -1.69 7.66 -26.40
N PHE A 458 -0.37 7.50 -26.24
CA PHE A 458 0.39 6.54 -27.05
C PHE A 458 0.03 5.09 -26.79
N PHE A 459 -0.58 4.79 -25.64
CA PHE A 459 -1.07 3.45 -25.29
C PHE A 459 -2.52 3.19 -25.72
N ALA A 460 -3.21 4.20 -26.23
CA ALA A 460 -4.58 4.13 -26.70
C ALA A 460 -4.67 4.35 -28.23
N LYS A 461 -5.86 4.14 -28.78
CA LYS A 461 -6.13 4.41 -30.19
C LYS A 461 -6.07 5.92 -30.43
N ARG A 462 -5.07 6.39 -31.18
CA ARG A 462 -4.87 7.81 -31.44
C ARG A 462 -5.98 8.41 -32.27
N HIS A 463 -6.45 9.58 -31.88
CA HIS A 463 -7.40 10.36 -32.70
C HIS A 463 -6.64 11.29 -33.66
N PRO A 464 -7.03 11.34 -34.93
CA PRO A 464 -6.52 12.35 -35.84
C PRO A 464 -6.86 13.77 -35.36
N TYR A 465 -6.00 14.77 -35.65
CA TYR A 465 -6.20 16.16 -35.20
C TYR A 465 -7.61 16.71 -35.44
N ARG A 466 -8.21 16.41 -36.61
CA ARG A 466 -9.56 16.83 -36.98
C ARG A 466 -10.67 16.27 -36.09
N HIS A 467 -10.41 15.20 -35.36
CA HIS A 467 -11.36 14.56 -34.45
C HIS A 467 -11.12 14.92 -32.98
N LEU A 468 -10.12 15.79 -32.70
CA LEU A 468 -9.93 16.36 -31.37
C LEU A 468 -10.97 17.45 -31.11
N ASN A 469 -11.42 17.61 -29.87
CA ASN A 469 -12.33 18.70 -29.54
C ASN A 469 -11.72 20.07 -29.82
N SER A 470 -12.56 21.08 -30.09
CA SER A 470 -12.12 22.39 -30.55
C SER A 470 -11.26 23.13 -29.50
N GLY A 471 -11.49 22.91 -28.20
CA GLY A 471 -10.67 23.49 -27.12
C GLY A 471 -9.25 22.93 -27.14
N LEU A 472 -9.11 21.60 -27.27
CA LEU A 472 -7.83 20.92 -27.34
C LEU A 472 -7.04 21.31 -28.61
N GLN A 473 -7.73 21.49 -29.75
CA GLN A 473 -7.10 21.98 -31.00
C GLN A 473 -6.52 23.39 -30.80
N ARG A 474 -7.22 24.29 -30.09
CA ARG A 474 -6.74 25.62 -29.74
C ARG A 474 -5.57 25.60 -28.77
N ASP A 475 -5.61 24.74 -27.78
CA ASP A 475 -4.51 24.54 -26.83
C ASP A 475 -3.25 24.04 -27.54
N ILE A 476 -3.35 23.04 -28.41
CA ILE A 476 -2.23 22.55 -29.24
C ILE A 476 -1.61 23.68 -30.05
N LYS A 477 -2.45 24.49 -30.72
CA LYS A 477 -1.97 25.59 -31.51
C LYS A 477 -1.28 26.68 -30.69
N ALA A 478 -1.81 26.98 -29.51
CA ALA A 478 -1.29 28.02 -28.61
C ALA A 478 0.01 27.61 -27.91
N PHE A 479 0.15 26.33 -27.53
CA PHE A 479 1.27 25.87 -26.70
C PHE A 479 2.36 25.14 -27.50
N PHE A 480 2.01 24.41 -28.55
CA PHE A 480 2.95 23.58 -29.32
C PHE A 480 3.12 24.03 -30.78
N GLY A 481 2.28 25.01 -31.24
CA GLY A 481 2.24 25.46 -32.61
C GLY A 481 1.46 24.53 -33.53
N ASP A 482 1.75 23.26 -33.54
CA ASP A 482 1.03 22.22 -34.29
C ASP A 482 0.95 20.87 -33.57
N TYR A 483 0.16 19.96 -34.11
CA TYR A 483 -0.09 18.65 -33.52
C TYR A 483 1.14 17.73 -33.60
N ALA A 484 1.97 17.84 -34.62
CA ALA A 484 3.16 17.03 -34.78
C ALA A 484 4.21 17.38 -33.70
N ASN A 485 4.34 18.66 -33.39
CA ASN A 485 5.21 19.12 -32.31
C ASN A 485 4.69 18.67 -30.94
N ALA A 486 3.38 18.76 -30.69
CA ALA A 486 2.78 18.24 -29.46
C ALA A 486 3.05 16.74 -29.28
N GLN A 487 2.86 15.95 -30.34
CA GLN A 487 3.13 14.52 -30.31
C GLN A 487 4.61 14.20 -30.11
N ARG A 488 5.52 14.94 -30.74
CA ARG A 488 6.97 14.76 -30.56
C ARG A 488 7.38 15.03 -29.12
N ALA A 489 6.97 16.17 -28.57
CA ALA A 489 7.25 16.52 -27.18
C ALA A 489 6.69 15.48 -26.19
N ALA A 490 5.47 15.01 -26.42
CA ALA A 490 4.86 13.97 -25.61
C ALA A 490 5.57 12.62 -25.73
N GLN A 491 6.07 12.26 -26.91
CA GLN A 491 6.85 11.06 -27.13
C GLN A 491 8.20 11.14 -26.40
N GLU A 492 8.89 12.27 -26.48
CA GLU A 492 10.14 12.52 -25.76
C GLU A 492 9.91 12.43 -24.24
N ALA A 493 8.85 13.03 -23.72
CA ALA A 493 8.46 12.94 -22.34
C ALA A 493 8.12 11.50 -21.91
N LEU A 494 7.44 10.72 -22.77
CA LEU A 494 7.16 9.31 -22.48
C LEU A 494 8.45 8.47 -22.43
N PHE A 495 9.37 8.64 -23.37
CA PHE A 495 10.62 7.92 -23.37
C PHE A 495 11.54 8.33 -22.20
N SER A 496 11.41 9.55 -21.70
CA SER A 496 12.22 10.01 -20.56
C SER A 496 11.98 9.19 -19.28
N ILE A 497 10.81 8.54 -19.11
CA ILE A 497 10.53 7.67 -17.95
C ILE A 497 11.39 6.41 -17.92
N ALA A 498 12.02 6.03 -19.03
CA ALA A 498 12.99 4.93 -19.07
C ALA A 498 14.38 5.33 -18.52
N ASN A 499 14.63 6.63 -18.44
CA ASN A 499 15.89 7.17 -17.89
C ASN A 499 15.80 7.23 -16.36
N THR A 500 16.46 6.29 -15.69
CA THR A 500 16.46 6.20 -14.22
C THR A 500 17.14 7.40 -13.54
N GLU A 501 18.10 8.06 -14.20
CA GLU A 501 18.75 9.26 -13.66
C GLU A 501 17.78 10.45 -13.66
N ALA A 502 17.00 10.61 -14.73
CA ALA A 502 15.99 11.67 -14.83
C ALA A 502 14.86 11.47 -13.79
N ILE A 503 14.41 10.22 -13.56
CA ILE A 503 13.44 9.90 -12.51
C ILE A 503 14.02 10.20 -11.13
N THR A 504 15.27 9.80 -10.88
CA THR A 504 15.93 10.03 -9.58
C THR A 504 16.07 11.52 -9.31
N ALA A 505 16.57 12.31 -10.28
CA ALA A 505 16.70 13.75 -10.15
C ALA A 505 15.34 14.44 -9.88
N ALA A 506 14.27 14.01 -10.56
CA ALA A 506 12.93 14.53 -10.31
C ALA A 506 12.41 14.18 -8.89
N CYS A 507 12.75 12.99 -8.37
CA CYS A 507 12.41 12.59 -7.01
C CYS A 507 13.19 13.42 -5.96
N GLU A 508 14.47 13.68 -6.19
CA GLU A 508 15.32 14.49 -5.31
C GLU A 508 14.83 15.93 -5.22
N THR A 509 14.52 16.56 -6.36
CA THR A 509 13.97 17.93 -6.40
C THR A 509 12.68 18.06 -5.58
N LEU A 510 11.77 17.10 -5.68
CA LEU A 510 10.53 17.12 -4.89
C LEU A 510 10.77 16.99 -3.38
N THR A 511 11.80 16.27 -2.98
CA THR A 511 12.16 16.14 -1.57
C THR A 511 12.74 17.45 -1.03
N GLU A 512 13.54 18.17 -1.84
CA GLU A 512 14.06 19.48 -1.48
C GLU A 512 12.93 20.51 -1.32
N ASP A 513 11.87 20.41 -2.13
CA ASP A 513 10.67 21.27 -2.05
C ASP A 513 9.69 20.87 -0.92
N GLY A 514 10.00 19.81 -0.13
CA GLY A 514 9.14 19.32 0.96
C GLY A 514 7.84 18.65 0.49
N SER A 515 7.77 18.26 -0.79
CA SER A 515 6.56 17.65 -1.38
C SER A 515 6.57 16.12 -1.36
N GLY A 516 7.56 15.49 -0.73
CA GLY A 516 7.68 14.04 -0.64
C GLY A 516 8.80 13.60 0.28
N TYR A 517 8.82 12.32 0.62
CA TYR A 517 9.85 11.68 1.45
C TYR A 517 10.63 10.64 0.66
N LEU A 518 11.95 10.77 0.63
CA LEU A 518 12.85 9.82 0.00
C LEU A 518 13.42 8.87 1.07
N ASP A 519 13.19 7.57 0.91
CA ASP A 519 13.73 6.57 1.82
C ASP A 519 15.21 6.21 1.51
N ALA A 520 15.83 5.43 2.41
CA ALA A 520 17.23 5.00 2.26
C ALA A 520 17.48 4.14 1.00
N GLU A 521 16.43 3.58 0.38
CA GLU A 521 16.49 2.80 -0.86
C GLU A 521 16.31 3.68 -2.11
N ASN A 522 16.28 4.99 -1.97
CA ASN A 522 15.97 5.99 -3.00
C ASN A 522 14.59 5.78 -3.65
N ALA A 523 13.61 5.39 -2.86
CA ALA A 523 12.22 5.39 -3.29
C ALA A 523 11.49 6.60 -2.71
N LEU A 524 10.80 7.33 -3.58
CA LEU A 524 10.03 8.51 -3.21
C LEU A 524 8.64 8.10 -2.77
N TYR A 525 8.23 8.54 -1.59
CA TYR A 525 6.85 8.48 -1.12
C TYR A 525 6.19 9.84 -1.26
N ILE A 526 5.01 9.85 -1.82
CA ILE A 526 4.18 11.05 -1.99
C ILE A 526 2.73 10.73 -1.62
N HIS A 527 2.04 11.71 -1.06
CA HIS A 527 0.59 11.61 -0.88
C HIS A 527 -0.11 11.73 -2.24
N SER A 528 -1.18 10.94 -2.45
CA SER A 528 -1.87 10.87 -3.76
C SER A 528 -2.46 12.21 -4.21
N GLU A 529 -2.86 13.09 -3.31
CA GLU A 529 -3.35 14.44 -3.64
C GLU A 529 -2.28 15.33 -4.28
N LEU A 530 -1.00 15.01 -4.09
CA LEU A 530 0.10 15.78 -4.68
C LEU A 530 0.42 15.37 -6.12
N ILE A 531 -0.20 14.32 -6.67
CA ILE A 531 0.07 13.84 -8.05
C ILE A 531 -0.06 14.98 -9.06
N GLU A 532 -1.07 15.81 -8.90
CA GLU A 532 -1.34 16.92 -9.84
C GLU A 532 -0.22 17.98 -9.85
N THR A 533 0.56 18.10 -8.78
CA THR A 533 1.64 19.11 -8.66
C THR A 533 2.97 18.57 -9.18
N LEU A 534 3.09 17.29 -9.44
CA LEU A 534 4.33 16.66 -9.88
C LEU A 534 4.76 17.12 -11.29
N PRO A 535 6.07 17.06 -11.58
CA PRO A 535 6.56 17.29 -12.92
C PRO A 535 6.05 16.22 -13.90
N PRO A 536 5.96 16.54 -15.22
CA PRO A 536 5.39 15.63 -16.22
C PRO A 536 5.99 14.24 -16.22
N ILE A 537 7.29 14.10 -16.02
CA ILE A 537 7.98 12.80 -16.01
C ILE A 537 7.42 11.85 -14.95
N LEU A 538 7.17 12.32 -13.72
CA LEU A 538 6.61 11.51 -12.64
C LEU A 538 5.11 11.28 -12.83
N ARG A 539 4.38 12.26 -13.35
CA ARG A 539 2.96 12.12 -13.69
C ARG A 539 2.75 11.07 -14.79
N ILE A 540 3.60 11.07 -15.81
CA ILE A 540 3.58 10.05 -16.88
C ILE A 540 3.93 8.68 -16.29
N TYR A 541 4.94 8.59 -15.42
CA TYR A 541 5.33 7.35 -14.75
C TYR A 541 4.18 6.74 -13.94
N ILE A 542 3.51 7.55 -13.12
CA ILE A 542 2.32 7.15 -12.35
C ILE A 542 1.16 6.84 -13.29
N GLY A 543 0.96 7.64 -14.34
CA GLY A 543 -0.08 7.43 -15.35
C GLY A 543 0.06 6.10 -16.08
N CYS A 544 1.28 5.67 -16.42
CA CYS A 544 1.54 4.35 -16.99
C CYS A 544 1.15 3.23 -16.02
N ALA A 545 1.38 3.39 -14.73
CA ALA A 545 0.94 2.43 -13.72
C ALA A 545 -0.59 2.41 -13.58
N ALA A 546 -1.22 3.59 -13.63
CA ALA A 546 -2.68 3.71 -13.60
C ALA A 546 -3.36 3.06 -14.82
N MET A 547 -2.71 3.01 -15.97
CA MET A 547 -3.24 2.30 -17.14
C MET A 547 -3.29 0.78 -16.97
N LEU A 548 -2.40 0.24 -16.14
CA LEU A 548 -2.37 -1.19 -15.83
C LEU A 548 -3.35 -1.57 -14.73
N TYR A 549 -3.38 -0.78 -13.66
CA TYR A 549 -4.11 -1.08 -12.44
C TYR A 549 -5.50 -0.43 -12.40
N GLY A 550 -5.61 0.81 -12.85
CA GLY A 550 -6.77 1.68 -12.70
C GLY A 550 -6.41 3.00 -12.04
N ASP A 551 -7.39 3.69 -11.46
CA ASP A 551 -7.16 4.98 -10.81
C ASP A 551 -6.42 4.82 -9.49
N THR A 552 -5.52 5.77 -9.21
CA THR A 552 -4.77 5.86 -7.96
C THR A 552 -5.48 6.74 -6.91
N ALA A 553 -6.66 7.26 -7.20
CA ALA A 553 -7.38 8.22 -6.33
C ALA A 553 -7.85 7.65 -4.98
N GLU A 554 -7.94 6.32 -4.84
CA GLU A 554 -8.27 5.68 -3.55
C GLU A 554 -7.05 5.30 -2.73
N THR A 555 -5.88 5.69 -3.18
CA THR A 555 -4.60 5.39 -2.56
C THR A 555 -4.17 6.57 -1.71
N ASP A 556 -3.68 6.34 -0.51
CA ASP A 556 -3.16 7.41 0.35
C ASP A 556 -1.73 7.77 -0.04
N LEU A 557 -0.85 6.79 -0.14
CA LEU A 557 0.55 7.01 -0.50
C LEU A 557 0.96 6.25 -1.76
N ILE A 558 1.79 6.89 -2.57
CA ILE A 558 2.43 6.32 -3.74
C ILE A 558 3.93 6.25 -3.49
N LYS A 559 4.50 5.05 -3.64
CA LYS A 559 5.95 4.82 -3.57
C LYS A 559 6.51 4.62 -4.96
N ILE A 560 7.33 5.54 -5.44
CA ILE A 560 8.03 5.47 -6.72
C ILE A 560 9.42 4.88 -6.49
N HIS A 561 9.70 3.72 -7.10
CA HIS A 561 11.02 3.12 -7.07
C HIS A 561 11.86 3.62 -8.23
N SER A 562 12.68 4.68 -8.01
CA SER A 562 13.36 5.43 -9.05
C SER A 562 14.22 4.60 -10.02
N ARG A 563 14.79 3.47 -9.57
CA ARG A 563 15.73 2.65 -10.35
C ARG A 563 15.17 1.38 -10.96
N SER A 564 14.01 0.89 -10.49
CA SER A 564 13.56 -0.47 -10.81
C SER A 564 12.41 -0.57 -11.80
N GLY A 565 11.82 0.54 -12.22
CA GLY A 565 10.62 0.55 -13.05
C GLY A 565 9.38 0.02 -12.32
N LYS A 566 9.31 0.22 -11.00
CA LYS A 566 8.22 -0.25 -10.14
C LYS A 566 7.57 0.91 -9.42
N LEU A 567 6.29 0.74 -9.13
CA LEU A 567 5.49 1.66 -8.33
C LEU A 567 4.69 0.85 -7.32
N THR A 568 4.54 1.36 -6.12
CA THR A 568 3.74 0.72 -5.08
C THR A 568 2.67 1.71 -4.61
N LEU A 569 1.43 1.27 -4.62
CA LEU A 569 0.28 2.00 -4.07
C LEU A 569 0.01 1.46 -2.66
N LEU A 570 -0.24 2.35 -1.72
CA LEU A 570 -0.46 2.03 -0.32
C LEU A 570 -1.76 2.69 0.13
N LYS A 571 -2.68 1.87 0.64
CA LYS A 571 -3.95 2.32 1.19
C LYS A 571 -4.00 1.96 2.67
N TYR A 572 -4.33 2.94 3.50
CA TYR A 572 -4.38 2.81 4.94
C TYR A 572 -5.81 2.96 5.46
N ASP A 573 -6.07 2.45 6.65
CA ASP A 573 -7.31 2.72 7.36
C ASP A 573 -7.26 4.12 7.97
N ASN A 574 -8.32 4.90 7.77
CA ASN A 574 -8.50 6.21 8.41
C ASN A 574 -7.23 7.11 8.38
N PHE A 575 -6.56 7.19 7.20
CA PHE A 575 -5.28 7.90 7.04
C PHE A 575 -5.31 9.33 7.58
N GLU A 576 -6.39 10.08 7.33
CA GLU A 576 -6.49 11.48 7.76
C GLU A 576 -6.57 11.64 9.28
N ASN A 577 -7.39 10.81 9.95
CA ASN A 577 -7.77 11.02 11.35
C ASN A 577 -7.07 10.08 12.34
N SER A 578 -6.21 9.17 11.86
CA SER A 578 -5.39 8.30 12.71
C SER A 578 -3.94 8.76 12.72
N PRO A 579 -3.29 8.90 13.89
CA PRO A 579 -1.85 9.21 13.96
C PRO A 579 -0.97 8.03 13.51
N LEU A 580 -1.48 6.79 13.65
CA LEU A 580 -0.82 5.55 13.24
C LEU A 580 -1.81 4.70 12.42
N PRO A 581 -2.07 5.06 11.16
CA PRO A 581 -2.98 4.28 10.33
C PRO A 581 -2.36 2.93 9.96
N LYS A 582 -3.20 1.87 9.88
CA LYS A 582 -2.80 0.52 9.48
C LYS A 582 -2.88 0.37 7.97
N LEU A 583 -1.90 -0.29 7.38
CA LEU A 583 -1.90 -0.61 5.94
C LEU A 583 -3.02 -1.63 5.64
N VAL A 584 -4.00 -1.26 4.84
CA VAL A 584 -5.13 -2.14 4.43
C VAL A 584 -4.83 -2.86 3.14
N GLU A 585 -4.24 -2.14 2.18
CA GLU A 585 -3.96 -2.66 0.86
C GLU A 585 -2.62 -2.14 0.33
N ARG A 586 -1.90 -3.01 -0.34
CA ARG A 586 -0.66 -2.68 -1.04
C ARG A 586 -0.68 -3.27 -2.45
N VAL A 587 -0.50 -2.42 -3.45
CA VAL A 587 -0.39 -2.84 -4.84
C VAL A 587 1.01 -2.60 -5.35
N LYS A 588 1.68 -3.63 -5.80
CA LYS A 588 3.00 -3.52 -6.44
C LYS A 588 2.83 -3.62 -7.95
N ILE A 589 3.12 -2.54 -8.66
CA ILE A 589 3.03 -2.45 -10.12
C ILE A 589 4.43 -2.52 -10.70
N ASN A 590 4.63 -3.40 -11.67
CA ASN A 590 5.87 -3.54 -12.41
C ASN A 590 5.64 -3.09 -13.86
N LEU A 591 6.07 -1.88 -14.20
CA LEU A 591 5.88 -1.31 -15.53
C LEU A 591 6.62 -2.09 -16.62
N ARG A 592 7.79 -2.68 -16.30
CA ARG A 592 8.57 -3.46 -17.26
C ARG A 592 7.95 -4.82 -17.58
N ALA A 593 7.31 -5.43 -16.58
CA ALA A 593 6.60 -6.70 -16.74
C ALA A 593 5.14 -6.52 -17.17
N GLN A 594 4.63 -5.28 -17.14
CA GLN A 594 3.23 -4.93 -17.39
C GLN A 594 2.27 -5.74 -16.52
N ASP A 595 2.61 -5.91 -15.25
CA ASP A 595 1.88 -6.74 -14.28
C ASP A 595 1.82 -6.04 -12.93
N PHE A 596 0.85 -6.42 -12.11
CA PHE A 596 0.75 -5.97 -10.73
C PHE A 596 0.36 -7.09 -9.77
N GLN A 597 0.68 -6.90 -8.49
CA GLN A 597 0.35 -7.81 -7.41
C GLN A 597 -0.42 -7.04 -6.34
N LEU A 598 -1.58 -7.54 -5.98
CA LEU A 598 -2.45 -6.99 -4.95
C LEU A 598 -2.26 -7.78 -3.64
N PHE A 599 -1.99 -7.07 -2.55
CA PHE A 599 -1.89 -7.61 -1.19
C PHE A 599 -2.95 -6.93 -0.32
N GLN A 600 -3.88 -7.71 0.19
CA GLN A 600 -4.86 -7.25 1.18
C GLN A 600 -4.45 -7.74 2.55
N TYR A 601 -4.49 -6.85 3.53
CA TYR A 601 -4.15 -7.16 4.91
C TYR A 601 -5.44 -7.39 5.71
N THR A 602 -5.47 -8.48 6.47
CA THR A 602 -6.61 -8.95 7.24
C THR A 602 -6.14 -9.35 8.64
N GLU A 603 -7.04 -9.82 9.50
CA GLU A 603 -6.67 -10.37 10.80
C GLU A 603 -5.72 -11.57 10.69
N GLU A 604 -5.82 -12.38 9.63
CA GLU A 604 -4.90 -13.51 9.39
C GLU A 604 -3.52 -13.06 8.88
N TYR A 605 -3.46 -11.91 8.21
CA TYR A 605 -2.23 -11.30 7.70
C TYR A 605 -2.14 -9.87 8.23
N PRO A 606 -1.64 -9.69 9.47
CA PRO A 606 -1.65 -8.38 10.12
C PRO A 606 -0.80 -7.36 9.38
N ALA A 607 -1.40 -6.21 9.17
CA ALA A 607 -0.76 -5.05 8.57
C ALA A 607 0.26 -4.40 9.51
N ASN A 608 1.17 -3.61 8.94
CA ASN A 608 2.04 -2.73 9.70
C ASN A 608 1.36 -1.36 9.90
N TYR A 609 1.75 -0.64 10.95
CA TYR A 609 1.45 0.77 11.11
C TYR A 609 2.29 1.62 10.15
N LEU A 610 1.79 2.79 9.79
CA LEU A 610 2.59 3.85 9.19
C LEU A 610 3.18 4.71 10.33
N TYR A 611 4.44 4.49 10.63
CA TYR A 611 5.17 5.28 11.61
C TYR A 611 5.66 6.59 11.01
N LEU A 612 5.74 7.63 11.85
CA LEU A 612 6.24 8.97 11.49
C LEU A 612 5.53 9.52 10.24
N LYS A 613 4.20 9.49 10.30
CA LYS A 613 3.33 9.90 9.17
C LYS A 613 3.60 11.33 8.72
N SER A 614 4.05 12.22 9.59
CA SER A 614 4.41 13.61 9.25
C SER A 614 5.46 13.71 8.12
N ARG A 615 6.30 12.67 7.93
CA ARG A 615 7.30 12.62 6.84
C ARG A 615 6.69 12.48 5.45
N TYR A 616 5.45 12.00 5.36
CA TYR A 616 4.76 11.66 4.11
C TYR A 616 3.70 12.68 3.70
N ILE A 617 3.46 13.68 4.56
CA ILE A 617 2.48 14.75 4.38
C ILE A 617 3.15 16.11 4.62
N ASN A 618 2.50 17.19 4.29
CA ASN A 618 3.02 18.55 4.46
C ASN A 618 2.04 19.44 5.24
N GLU A 619 2.39 20.71 5.45
CA GLU A 619 1.60 21.71 6.19
C GLU A 619 0.20 21.97 5.62
N GLU A 620 -0.05 21.61 4.38
CA GLU A 620 -1.37 21.74 3.74
C GLU A 620 -2.32 20.61 4.13
N PHE A 621 -1.79 19.52 4.73
CA PHE A 621 -2.58 18.37 5.12
C PHE A 621 -3.33 18.62 6.45
N PRO A 622 -4.61 18.21 6.55
CA PRO A 622 -5.35 18.32 7.81
C PRO A 622 -4.62 17.64 8.97
N ASN A 623 -4.59 18.28 10.12
CA ASN A 623 -3.96 17.78 11.35
C ASN A 623 -2.42 17.59 11.25
N TYR A 624 -1.73 18.29 10.32
CA TYR A 624 -0.26 18.14 10.18
C TYR A 624 0.50 18.51 11.46
N ALA A 625 0.13 19.65 12.09
CA ALA A 625 0.80 20.12 13.31
C ALA A 625 0.62 19.11 14.46
N GLU A 626 -0.58 18.57 14.64
CA GLU A 626 -0.88 17.55 15.64
C GLU A 626 -0.14 16.24 15.36
N GLN A 627 -0.05 15.84 14.06
CA GLN A 627 0.71 14.67 13.65
C GLN A 627 2.20 14.82 13.92
N LEU A 628 2.76 15.98 13.60
CA LEU A 628 4.18 16.25 13.86
C LEU A 628 4.49 16.18 15.38
N ALA A 629 3.65 16.81 16.20
CA ALA A 629 3.80 16.76 17.64
C ALA A 629 3.66 15.32 18.20
N PHE A 630 2.77 14.52 17.63
CA PHE A 630 2.63 13.10 17.99
C PHE A 630 3.87 12.29 17.61
N ASP A 631 4.40 12.48 16.42
CA ASP A 631 5.59 11.76 15.94
C ASP A 631 6.82 12.11 16.77
N GLU A 632 7.01 13.40 17.13
CA GLU A 632 8.07 13.85 18.03
C GLU A 632 7.96 13.21 19.42
N GLN A 633 6.75 13.13 19.98
CA GLN A 633 6.51 12.44 21.26
C GLN A 633 6.82 10.95 21.15
N LEU A 634 6.43 10.30 20.04
CA LEU A 634 6.67 8.88 19.82
C LEU A 634 8.17 8.57 19.73
N GLU A 635 8.93 9.40 18.99
CA GLU A 635 10.39 9.30 18.90
C GLU A 635 11.07 9.53 20.26
N ALA A 636 10.60 10.52 21.02
CA ALA A 636 11.15 10.87 22.34
C ALA A 636 11.02 9.75 23.38
N LEU A 637 10.00 8.88 23.24
CA LEU A 637 9.84 7.72 24.13
C LEU A 637 10.97 6.69 23.97
N ASN A 638 11.59 6.60 22.81
CA ASN A 638 12.67 5.65 22.47
C ASN A 638 12.36 4.19 22.87
N LEU A 639 11.10 3.78 22.73
CA LEU A 639 10.59 2.46 23.10
C LEU A 639 10.41 1.54 21.88
N PHE A 640 10.23 2.12 20.71
CA PHE A 640 9.78 1.45 19.51
C PHE A 640 10.87 1.43 18.42
N ASP A 641 10.90 0.37 17.64
CA ASP A 641 11.58 0.43 16.37
C ASP A 641 10.66 1.16 15.38
N LEU A 642 11.08 2.35 14.96
CA LEU A 642 10.35 3.19 14.01
C LEU A 642 11.00 3.16 12.62
N SER A 643 12.05 2.34 12.42
CA SER A 643 12.79 2.25 11.17
C SER A 643 12.09 1.31 10.16
N GLY A 644 12.10 1.67 8.89
CA GLY A 644 11.52 0.86 7.83
C GLY A 644 10.02 0.56 8.05
N TYR A 645 9.67 -0.70 8.29
CA TYR A 645 8.28 -1.09 8.64
C TYR A 645 7.99 -1.03 10.14
N GLY A 646 9.01 -0.78 10.95
CA GLY A 646 8.90 -0.66 12.38
C GLY A 646 8.42 -1.90 13.13
N ASP A 647 8.08 -1.72 14.41
CA ASP A 647 7.47 -2.78 15.22
C ASP A 647 6.12 -3.21 14.64
N LYS A 648 5.84 -4.52 14.66
CA LYS A 648 4.51 -5.03 14.29
C LYS A 648 3.45 -4.50 15.27
N PRO A 649 2.20 -4.28 14.83
CA PRO A 649 1.15 -3.72 15.70
C PRO A 649 1.02 -4.38 17.06
N ALA A 650 1.02 -5.71 17.13
CA ALA A 650 0.92 -6.45 18.40
C ALA A 650 2.11 -6.18 19.34
N ILE A 651 3.32 -6.03 18.79
CA ILE A 651 4.53 -5.70 19.58
C ILE A 651 4.44 -4.27 20.05
N PHE A 652 4.09 -3.34 19.17
CA PHE A 652 3.91 -1.93 19.47
C PHE A 652 2.88 -1.71 20.57
N GLU A 653 1.68 -2.29 20.42
CA GLU A 653 0.59 -2.19 21.39
C GLU A 653 0.99 -2.79 22.75
N THR A 654 1.73 -3.91 22.76
CA THR A 654 2.25 -4.53 23.98
C THR A 654 3.26 -3.60 24.66
N LYS A 655 4.25 -3.07 23.94
CA LYS A 655 5.23 -2.13 24.48
C LYS A 655 4.57 -0.86 25.00
N LEU A 656 3.60 -0.31 24.26
CA LEU A 656 2.86 0.89 24.64
C LEU A 656 2.10 0.67 25.95
N LYS A 657 1.35 -0.44 26.05
CA LYS A 657 0.59 -0.82 27.26
C LYS A 657 1.53 -1.06 28.45
N SER A 658 2.62 -1.81 28.24
CA SER A 658 3.58 -2.12 29.29
C SER A 658 4.26 -0.85 29.82
N ALA A 659 4.52 0.12 28.93
CA ALA A 659 5.11 1.42 29.31
C ALA A 659 4.08 2.41 29.87
N ARG A 660 2.84 2.00 30.09
CA ARG A 660 1.77 2.82 30.65
C ARG A 660 1.42 4.05 29.82
N TRP A 661 1.49 3.89 28.46
CA TRP A 661 1.05 4.90 27.51
C TRP A 661 -0.19 4.42 26.76
N GLU A 662 -1.00 5.35 26.32
CA GLU A 662 -2.13 5.12 25.41
C GLU A 662 -2.24 6.27 24.41
N ILE A 663 -2.82 5.96 23.25
CA ILE A 663 -3.05 6.93 22.17
C ILE A 663 -4.49 7.41 22.26
N ASN A 664 -4.67 8.72 22.37
CA ASN A 664 -5.97 9.38 22.35
C ASN A 664 -5.99 10.47 21.27
N GLY A 665 -6.61 10.18 20.12
CA GLY A 665 -6.48 11.05 18.94
C GLY A 665 -5.02 11.19 18.53
N PHE A 666 -4.53 12.41 18.38
CA PHE A 666 -3.12 12.73 18.06
C PHE A 666 -2.26 13.01 19.30
N GLN A 667 -2.57 12.42 20.42
CA GLN A 667 -1.81 12.63 21.65
C GLN A 667 -1.46 11.31 22.30
N LEU A 668 -0.22 11.22 22.80
CA LEU A 668 0.21 10.20 23.73
C LEU A 668 -0.07 10.67 25.15
N GLN A 669 -0.83 9.90 25.89
CA GLN A 669 -1.15 10.21 27.29
C GLN A 669 -0.85 9.01 28.18
N ARG A 670 -0.66 9.28 29.48
CA ARG A 670 -0.48 8.21 30.46
C ARG A 670 -1.77 7.42 30.63
N SER A 671 -1.64 6.10 30.61
CA SER A 671 -2.79 5.19 30.68
C SER A 671 -3.52 5.34 32.02
N GLN A 672 -4.82 5.51 31.92
CA GLN A 672 -5.73 5.55 33.07
C GLN A 672 -6.25 4.15 33.45
N THR A 673 -5.85 3.10 32.75
CA THR A 673 -6.25 1.73 33.08
C THR A 673 -5.43 1.19 34.26
N ILE A 674 -6.07 0.37 35.09
CA ILE A 674 -5.37 -0.35 36.19
C ILE A 674 -4.83 -1.66 35.59
N PRO A 675 -3.51 -1.92 35.65
CA PRO A 675 -2.93 -3.16 35.15
C PRO A 675 -3.28 -4.34 36.07
N ASP A 676 -3.15 -5.56 35.57
CA ASP A 676 -3.17 -6.74 36.41
C ASP A 676 -1.90 -6.80 37.26
N LEU A 677 -2.02 -7.39 38.45
CA LEU A 677 -0.86 -7.52 39.35
C LEU A 677 0.26 -8.42 38.75
N ASP A 678 -0.09 -9.33 37.89
CA ASP A 678 0.84 -10.21 37.20
C ASP A 678 1.37 -9.62 35.87
N ASP A 679 0.86 -8.43 35.45
CA ASP A 679 1.44 -7.69 34.35
C ASP A 679 2.87 -7.24 34.69
N LEU A 680 3.74 -7.15 33.68
CA LEU A 680 5.11 -6.67 33.86
C LEU A 680 5.15 -5.20 34.29
N CYS A 681 5.95 -4.94 35.30
CA CYS A 681 6.29 -3.63 35.80
C CYS A 681 7.80 -3.41 35.61
N GLY A 682 8.18 -2.80 34.48
CA GLY A 682 9.55 -2.85 33.97
C GLY A 682 9.81 -4.12 33.14
N ASN A 683 11.07 -4.55 33.06
CA ASN A 683 11.48 -5.73 32.30
C ASN A 683 11.50 -7.03 33.15
N ASN A 684 11.83 -6.91 34.42
CA ASN A 684 12.19 -8.02 35.32
C ASN A 684 11.17 -8.30 36.42
N LEU A 685 10.35 -7.31 36.77
CA LEU A 685 9.40 -7.40 37.89
C LEU A 685 7.95 -7.38 37.38
N THR A 686 7.02 -7.78 38.26
CA THR A 686 5.59 -7.57 38.06
C THR A 686 5.06 -6.56 39.07
N TYR A 687 3.86 -6.01 38.85
CA TYR A 687 3.25 -5.12 39.86
C TYR A 687 3.06 -5.83 41.20
N ARG A 688 2.82 -7.15 41.19
CA ARG A 688 2.71 -7.97 42.40
C ARG A 688 3.95 -7.87 43.27
N HIS A 689 5.15 -7.92 42.70
CA HIS A 689 6.41 -7.85 43.41
C HIS A 689 6.59 -6.51 44.16
N LEU A 690 6.01 -5.42 43.65
CA LEU A 690 6.14 -4.08 44.23
C LEU A 690 4.96 -3.70 45.13
N ILE A 691 3.84 -4.42 45.08
CA ILE A 691 2.59 -4.12 45.79
C ILE A 691 2.32 -5.13 46.90
N GLU A 692 2.45 -6.44 46.63
CA GLU A 692 2.23 -7.49 47.61
C GLU A 692 3.55 -7.95 48.23
N CYS A 693 4.24 -7.02 48.94
CA CYS A 693 5.53 -7.27 49.52
C CYS A 693 5.60 -6.69 50.96
N GLY A 694 6.47 -7.27 51.76
CA GLY A 694 6.67 -6.89 53.14
C GLY A 694 5.89 -7.72 54.17
N GLU A 695 6.51 -7.93 55.31
CA GLU A 695 6.00 -8.83 56.38
C GLU A 695 4.64 -8.36 56.93
N THR A 696 4.46 -7.04 57.10
CA THR A 696 3.21 -6.48 57.62
C THR A 696 2.05 -6.70 56.68
N GLN A 697 2.26 -6.60 55.35
CA GLN A 697 1.23 -6.87 54.35
C GLN A 697 0.86 -8.34 54.37
N ALA A 698 1.83 -9.24 54.35
CA ALA A 698 1.63 -10.69 54.36
C ALA A 698 0.87 -11.15 55.63
N VAL A 699 1.22 -10.63 56.83
CA VAL A 699 0.56 -10.99 58.11
C VAL A 699 -0.83 -10.37 58.23
N SER A 700 -1.04 -9.15 57.75
CA SER A 700 -2.33 -8.45 57.89
C SER A 700 -3.39 -8.90 56.89
N GLY A 701 -3.00 -9.53 55.77
CA GLY A 701 -3.89 -9.91 54.65
C GLY A 701 -4.61 -8.75 54.04
N LEU A 702 -4.15 -7.49 54.22
CA LEU A 702 -4.77 -6.32 53.63
C LEU A 702 -4.53 -6.26 52.11
N GLN A 703 -5.58 -5.92 51.38
CA GLN A 703 -5.42 -5.52 49.97
C GLN A 703 -4.69 -4.19 49.90
N ASN A 704 -3.43 -4.23 49.49
CA ASN A 704 -2.57 -3.06 49.38
C ASN A 704 -2.52 -2.49 47.96
N LEU A 705 -3.71 -2.34 47.30
CA LEU A 705 -3.78 -1.89 45.92
C LEU A 705 -3.75 -0.38 45.79
N PRO A 706 -2.94 0.17 44.87
CA PRO A 706 -3.05 1.58 44.50
C PRO A 706 -4.43 1.90 43.96
N LYS A 707 -4.97 3.07 44.29
CA LYS A 707 -6.28 3.55 43.84
C LYS A 707 -6.16 4.51 42.65
N GLN A 708 -4.98 5.13 42.50
CA GLN A 708 -4.73 6.07 41.43
C GLN A 708 -3.98 5.39 40.27
N PRO A 709 -4.42 5.50 38.99
CA PRO A 709 -3.70 5.00 37.85
C PRO A 709 -2.25 5.50 37.78
N ASP A 710 -2.01 6.75 38.18
CA ASP A 710 -0.68 7.37 38.20
C ASP A 710 0.28 6.68 39.18
N SER A 711 -0.23 6.03 40.23
CA SER A 711 0.59 5.22 41.14
C SER A 711 1.22 4.02 40.45
N TYR A 712 0.46 3.34 39.53
CA TYR A 712 0.98 2.25 38.74
C TYR A 712 2.00 2.73 37.70
N THR A 713 1.79 3.92 37.13
CA THR A 713 2.77 4.56 36.25
C THR A 713 4.07 4.88 36.96
N ALA A 714 3.98 5.43 38.16
CA ALA A 714 5.16 5.74 39.00
C ALA A 714 5.94 4.47 39.40
N LEU A 715 5.25 3.37 39.71
CA LEU A 715 5.88 2.07 39.99
C LEU A 715 6.60 1.53 38.75
N TYR A 716 5.98 1.63 37.56
CA TYR A 716 6.62 1.26 36.30
C TYR A 716 7.88 2.10 36.02
N GLU A 717 7.81 3.41 36.20
CA GLU A 717 8.96 4.30 35.99
C GLU A 717 10.11 4.02 36.96
N LEU A 718 9.81 3.75 38.23
CA LEU A 718 10.80 3.31 39.21
C LEU A 718 11.45 1.98 38.77
N ALA A 719 10.64 0.99 38.37
CA ALA A 719 11.13 -0.30 37.90
C ALA A 719 12.04 -0.12 36.70
N LYS A 720 11.57 0.58 35.67
CA LYS A 720 12.26 0.75 34.41
C LYS A 720 13.57 1.55 34.54
N ASN A 721 13.55 2.64 35.28
CA ASN A 721 14.68 3.58 35.32
C ASN A 721 15.70 3.27 36.39
N VAL A 722 15.32 2.55 37.45
CA VAL A 722 16.20 2.27 38.61
C VAL A 722 16.38 0.80 38.83
N LEU A 723 15.29 0.01 38.96
CA LEU A 723 15.40 -1.38 39.39
C LEU A 723 15.87 -2.32 38.30
N ASP A 724 15.37 -2.17 37.07
CA ASP A 724 15.82 -2.97 35.93
C ASP A 724 17.33 -2.85 35.68
N PRO A 725 17.95 -1.64 35.65
CA PRO A 725 19.39 -1.49 35.56
C PRO A 725 20.16 -2.18 36.69
N VAL A 726 19.62 -2.11 37.90
CA VAL A 726 20.22 -2.78 39.08
C VAL A 726 20.15 -4.30 38.93
N ILE A 727 19.00 -4.81 38.55
CA ILE A 727 18.79 -6.26 38.33
C ILE A 727 19.67 -6.78 37.20
N ASP A 728 19.79 -6.04 36.10
CA ASP A 728 20.61 -6.41 34.96
C ASP A 728 22.10 -6.50 35.30
N TYR A 729 22.57 -5.70 36.29
CA TYR A 729 23.98 -5.66 36.70
C TYR A 729 24.29 -6.62 37.87
N PHE A 730 23.48 -6.60 38.95
CA PHE A 730 23.74 -7.37 40.17
C PHE A 730 22.93 -8.66 40.27
N GLY A 731 21.89 -8.85 39.49
CA GLY A 731 20.95 -9.95 39.59
C GLY A 731 19.66 -9.57 40.34
N MET A 732 18.79 -10.57 40.55
CA MET A 732 17.44 -10.35 41.08
C MET A 732 17.45 -9.75 42.49
N ILE A 733 16.67 -8.70 42.68
CA ILE A 733 16.48 -8.03 43.97
C ILE A 733 15.42 -8.77 44.80
N GLN A 734 15.57 -8.72 46.12
CA GLN A 734 14.53 -9.11 47.07
C GLN A 734 13.88 -7.85 47.63
N VAL A 735 12.64 -7.58 47.23
CA VAL A 735 11.88 -6.43 47.67
C VAL A 735 11.39 -6.68 49.09
N SER A 736 11.83 -5.84 50.04
CA SER A 736 11.41 -5.93 51.45
C SER A 736 10.22 -5.00 51.76
N TYR A 737 10.07 -3.91 50.98
CA TYR A 737 8.98 -2.96 51.13
C TYR A 737 8.79 -2.17 49.83
N GLY A 738 7.57 -2.15 49.31
CA GLY A 738 7.24 -1.44 48.07
C GLY A 738 6.12 -0.44 48.27
N PHE A 739 5.08 -0.51 47.38
CA PHE A 739 3.93 0.38 47.55
C PHE A 739 3.25 0.23 48.90
N CYS A 740 2.86 1.34 49.52
CA CYS A 740 2.20 1.37 50.81
C CYS A 740 0.94 2.23 50.81
N SER A 741 -0.21 1.56 50.86
CA SER A 741 -1.48 2.25 51.04
C SER A 741 -1.59 2.90 52.43
N HIS A 742 -2.45 3.91 52.52
CA HIS A 742 -2.75 4.57 53.79
C HIS A 742 -3.26 3.58 54.85
N GLU A 743 -4.02 2.57 54.48
CA GLU A 743 -4.53 1.53 55.36
C GLU A 743 -3.40 0.64 55.89
N LEU A 744 -2.46 0.24 55.03
CA LEU A 744 -1.30 -0.54 55.44
C LEU A 744 -0.37 0.25 56.37
N SER A 745 -0.12 1.54 56.09
CA SER A 745 0.75 2.40 56.88
C SER A 745 0.31 2.52 58.33
N LYS A 746 -0.98 2.35 58.65
CA LYS A 746 -1.52 2.33 60.01
C LYS A 746 -1.20 1.06 60.79
N LYS A 747 -0.88 -0.02 60.10
CA LYS A 747 -0.60 -1.33 60.69
C LYS A 747 0.89 -1.57 60.95
N ILE A 748 1.75 -0.75 60.36
CA ILE A 748 3.20 -0.84 60.52
C ILE A 748 3.55 -0.32 61.95
N PRO A 749 4.13 -1.17 62.83
CA PRO A 749 4.33 -0.83 64.25
C PRO A 749 5.43 0.22 64.49
N GLU A 750 6.50 0.20 63.69
CA GLU A 750 7.61 1.14 63.77
C GLU A 750 7.52 2.12 62.61
N ARG A 751 7.41 3.41 62.98
CA ARG A 751 7.26 4.46 61.96
C ARG A 751 8.59 5.12 61.68
N ILE A 752 9.04 5.00 60.43
CA ILE A 752 10.07 5.82 59.84
C ILE A 752 9.46 7.18 59.47
N ALA A 753 10.13 8.29 59.78
CA ALA A 753 9.71 9.62 59.36
C ALA A 753 10.35 9.98 58.02
N PRO A 754 9.59 10.58 57.12
CA PRO A 754 8.17 10.98 57.15
C PRO A 754 7.21 9.77 57.05
N LYS A 755 6.03 9.90 57.68
CA LYS A 755 5.05 8.80 57.80
C LYS A 755 4.55 8.20 56.51
N LEU A 756 4.54 8.96 55.46
CA LEU A 756 4.17 8.61 54.10
C LEU A 756 5.09 9.36 53.16
N ASP A 757 6.05 8.68 52.64
CA ASP A 757 6.98 9.15 51.61
C ASP A 757 6.55 8.67 50.22
N GLN A 758 7.47 8.54 49.31
CA GLN A 758 7.19 8.10 47.93
C GLN A 758 6.70 6.64 47.83
N HIS A 759 6.70 5.83 48.92
CA HIS A 759 6.04 4.52 48.95
C HIS A 759 4.52 4.64 48.76
N CYS A 760 3.88 5.77 49.08
CA CYS A 760 2.47 5.99 48.79
C CYS A 760 2.21 6.42 47.34
N ALA A 761 3.22 6.51 46.54
CA ALA A 761 3.16 6.92 45.14
C ALA A 761 2.27 8.17 44.90
N HIS A 762 1.33 8.13 44.01
CA HIS A 762 0.41 9.23 43.65
C HIS A 762 -0.92 9.17 44.41
N GLU A 763 -0.98 8.42 45.54
CA GLU A 763 -2.22 8.31 46.32
C GLU A 763 -2.67 9.64 46.90
N LEU A 764 -3.99 9.81 46.95
CA LEU A 764 -4.62 11.02 47.45
C LEU A 764 -5.16 10.84 48.89
N ASN A 765 -5.08 11.89 49.65
CA ASN A 765 -5.72 11.96 50.99
C ASN A 765 -7.24 12.20 50.84
N SER A 766 -7.95 12.22 51.99
CA SER A 766 -9.40 12.47 52.05
C SER A 766 -9.82 13.84 51.49
N LYS A 767 -8.89 14.79 51.35
CA LYS A 767 -9.09 16.12 50.78
C LYS A 767 -8.75 16.19 49.30
N LYS A 768 -8.47 15.02 48.64
CA LYS A 768 -8.05 14.91 47.23
C LYS A 768 -6.72 15.63 46.92
N SER A 769 -5.86 15.82 47.89
CA SER A 769 -4.49 16.32 47.74
C SER A 769 -3.52 15.14 47.82
N SER A 770 -2.38 15.21 47.12
CA SER A 770 -1.33 14.20 47.19
C SER A 770 -0.88 13.94 48.61
N ILE A 771 -0.69 12.65 48.95
CA ILE A 771 -0.17 12.27 50.27
C ILE A 771 1.32 12.63 50.37
N CYS A 772 2.09 12.34 49.36
CA CYS A 772 3.47 12.77 49.17
C CYS A 772 3.54 13.84 48.08
N GLU A 773 4.00 15.04 48.46
CA GLU A 773 4.09 16.20 47.56
C GLU A 773 5.13 15.99 46.42
N ARG A 774 6.11 15.11 46.62
CA ARG A 774 7.15 14.83 45.64
C ARG A 774 6.70 13.88 44.54
N LEU A 775 5.60 13.20 44.77
CA LEU A 775 5.11 12.18 43.83
C LEU A 775 6.17 11.08 43.52
N GLY A 776 6.01 10.32 42.45
CA GLY A 776 6.90 9.20 42.10
C GLY A 776 6.62 7.95 42.91
N ALA A 777 7.56 7.02 42.97
CA ALA A 777 7.45 5.77 43.75
C ALA A 777 8.76 5.42 44.46
N ALA A 778 8.67 4.57 45.50
CA ALA A 778 9.83 4.12 46.25
C ALA A 778 9.75 2.62 46.55
N VAL A 779 10.91 2.02 46.74
CA VAL A 779 11.07 0.64 47.15
C VAL A 779 12.26 0.46 48.08
N ASP A 780 12.10 -0.44 49.05
CA ASP A 780 13.19 -0.94 49.86
C ASP A 780 13.54 -2.34 49.41
N PHE A 781 14.81 -2.62 49.10
CA PHE A 781 15.25 -3.92 48.64
C PHE A 781 16.65 -4.27 49.10
N ILE A 782 16.96 -5.56 49.04
CA ILE A 782 18.28 -6.12 49.30
C ILE A 782 18.64 -7.10 48.19
N ILE A 783 19.93 -7.26 47.93
CA ILE A 783 20.45 -8.30 47.03
C ILE A 783 21.23 -9.29 47.86
N GLU A 784 20.88 -10.58 47.77
CA GLU A 784 21.59 -11.66 48.46
C GLU A 784 23.05 -11.72 47.99
N ASP A 785 23.97 -11.90 48.91
CA ASP A 785 25.43 -12.01 48.67
C ASP A 785 26.11 -10.78 48.10
N GLU A 786 25.44 -9.60 48.05
CA GLU A 786 26.01 -8.32 47.58
C GLU A 786 26.21 -7.32 48.75
N ASN A 787 27.27 -6.55 48.67
CA ASN A 787 27.49 -5.43 49.62
C ASN A 787 26.58 -4.26 49.21
N MET A 788 25.57 -3.94 50.00
CA MET A 788 24.60 -2.90 49.71
C MET A 788 25.20 -1.50 49.60
N ASN A 789 26.45 -1.27 50.12
CA ASN A 789 27.15 -0.01 49.86
C ASN A 789 27.64 0.10 48.41
N GLU A 790 28.15 -1.00 47.86
CA GLU A 790 28.54 -1.04 46.43
C GLU A 790 27.31 -0.88 45.52
N VAL A 791 26.19 -1.52 45.84
CA VAL A 791 24.92 -1.35 45.15
C VAL A 791 24.46 0.11 45.20
N ALA A 792 24.53 0.76 46.36
CA ALA A 792 24.15 2.16 46.53
C ALA A 792 25.05 3.09 45.70
N GLU A 793 26.36 2.87 45.69
CA GLU A 793 27.32 3.64 44.89
C GLU A 793 27.08 3.47 43.40
N TRP A 794 26.77 2.25 42.94
CA TRP A 794 26.45 1.95 41.55
C TRP A 794 25.14 2.65 41.13
N ILE A 795 24.07 2.60 41.94
CA ILE A 795 22.81 3.31 41.68
C ILE A 795 23.06 4.82 41.50
N MET A 796 23.86 5.40 42.37
CA MET A 796 24.19 6.81 42.33
C MET A 796 24.91 7.22 41.03
N GLN A 797 25.67 6.32 40.42
CA GLN A 797 26.45 6.58 39.22
C GLN A 797 25.68 6.29 37.94
N ASN A 798 24.78 5.30 37.96
CA ASN A 798 24.25 4.69 36.76
C ASN A 798 22.73 4.84 36.55
N THR A 799 22.01 5.40 37.56
CA THR A 799 20.55 5.54 37.48
C THR A 799 20.09 6.96 37.83
N PRO A 800 18.97 7.41 37.25
CA PRO A 800 18.38 8.71 37.57
C PRO A 800 17.48 8.61 38.82
N PHE A 801 18.00 8.13 39.94
CA PHE A 801 17.22 8.00 41.16
C PHE A 801 16.86 9.38 41.76
N ASP A 802 15.76 9.49 42.53
CA ASP A 802 15.39 10.73 43.25
C ASP A 802 16.05 10.76 44.61
N ARG A 803 15.80 9.75 45.46
CA ARG A 803 16.41 9.62 46.79
C ARG A 803 16.87 8.19 47.02
N LEU A 804 18.01 8.08 47.74
CA LEU A 804 18.57 6.82 48.22
C LEU A 804 18.90 6.98 49.71
N TYR A 805 18.35 6.09 50.55
CA TYR A 805 18.72 5.98 51.95
C TYR A 805 19.49 4.70 52.20
N PHE A 806 20.71 4.83 52.70
CA PHE A 806 21.59 3.72 53.00
C PHE A 806 21.62 3.46 54.53
N TYR A 807 21.26 2.24 54.94
CA TYR A 807 21.13 1.81 56.31
C TYR A 807 22.25 0.89 56.81
N GLY A 808 23.17 0.47 55.97
CA GLY A 808 24.29 -0.43 56.25
C GLY A 808 24.50 -1.49 55.17
N GLU A 809 25.68 -2.10 55.18
CA GLU A 809 26.15 -3.05 54.12
C GLU A 809 25.27 -4.30 53.94
N ASN A 810 24.63 -4.77 55.02
CA ASN A 810 23.79 -5.96 55.01
C ASN A 810 22.32 -5.62 55.32
N ARG A 811 21.87 -4.43 55.04
CA ARG A 811 20.50 -3.96 55.24
C ARG A 811 19.87 -3.51 53.91
N PRO A 812 18.54 -3.64 53.76
CA PRO A 812 17.86 -3.09 52.59
C PRO A 812 18.18 -1.61 52.41
N ILE A 813 18.34 -1.18 51.17
CA ILE A 813 18.42 0.24 50.80
C ILE A 813 17.06 0.72 50.34
N HIS A 814 16.74 1.97 50.65
CA HIS A 814 15.59 2.66 50.09
C HIS A 814 16.00 3.39 48.85
N VAL A 815 15.27 3.22 47.74
CA VAL A 815 15.44 4.03 46.55
C VAL A 815 14.11 4.49 46.00
N SER A 816 14.07 5.72 45.53
CA SER A 816 12.89 6.30 44.90
C SER A 816 13.21 6.91 43.53
N TYR A 817 12.18 7.04 42.71
CA TYR A 817 12.22 7.73 41.44
C TYR A 817 11.03 8.69 41.32
N SER A 818 11.25 9.85 40.72
CA SER A 818 10.22 10.82 40.36
C SER A 818 10.53 11.41 38.97
N SER A 819 9.57 12.09 38.34
CA SER A 819 9.77 12.76 37.05
C SER A 819 10.85 13.86 37.10
N GLU A 820 11.14 14.43 38.29
CA GLU A 820 12.19 15.41 38.52
C GLU A 820 13.14 14.89 39.60
N PRO A 821 13.99 13.91 39.29
CA PRO A 821 14.84 13.25 40.26
C PRO A 821 15.96 14.20 40.79
N LYS A 822 16.22 14.17 42.09
CA LYS A 822 17.22 15.05 42.74
C LYS A 822 18.58 14.41 42.95
N GLY A 823 18.69 13.08 42.86
CA GLY A 823 19.91 12.32 43.06
C GLY A 823 20.47 12.50 44.50
N GLU A 824 19.60 12.57 45.50
CA GLU A 824 19.99 12.81 46.89
C GLU A 824 20.22 11.48 47.62
N CYS A 825 21.48 11.26 48.06
CA CYS A 825 21.83 10.10 48.87
C CYS A 825 22.07 10.48 50.33
N VAL A 826 21.51 9.68 51.26
CA VAL A 826 21.56 9.92 52.68
C VAL A 826 22.00 8.65 53.44
N ASP A 827 23.10 8.74 54.18
CA ASP A 827 23.53 7.72 55.14
C ASP A 827 22.73 7.84 56.42
N MET A 828 22.12 6.76 56.85
CA MET A 828 21.36 6.65 58.08
C MET A 828 22.28 6.08 59.17
N LEU A 829 23.01 6.97 59.89
CA LEU A 829 24.01 6.58 60.87
C LEU A 829 23.39 6.48 62.28
N GLU A 830 23.74 5.43 63.03
CA GLU A 830 23.36 5.32 64.43
C GLU A 830 24.18 6.28 65.27
N ASN A 831 23.51 7.14 66.10
CA ASN A 831 24.16 7.95 67.06
C ASN A 831 24.47 7.16 68.39
N LYS A 832 25.18 7.74 69.30
CA LYS A 832 25.55 7.11 70.60
C LYS A 832 24.34 6.63 71.44
N ALA A 833 23.15 7.01 71.09
CA ALA A 833 21.90 6.61 71.74
C ALA A 833 21.09 5.55 70.93
N GLY A 834 21.67 4.93 69.90
CA GLY A 834 21.01 3.97 69.04
C GLY A 834 19.94 4.55 68.13
N LYS A 835 19.89 5.87 67.92
CA LYS A 835 18.97 6.52 66.98
C LYS A 835 19.63 6.76 65.66
N LEU A 836 18.94 6.43 64.56
CA LEU A 836 19.35 6.74 63.22
C LEU A 836 19.27 8.25 62.93
N VAL A 837 20.36 8.81 62.43
CA VAL A 837 20.49 10.22 62.13
C VAL A 837 20.89 10.37 60.65
N PRO A 838 20.14 11.12 59.86
CA PRO A 838 20.45 11.30 58.44
C PRO A 838 21.68 12.17 58.25
N LYS A 839 22.60 11.74 57.36
CA LYS A 839 23.75 12.51 56.91
C LYS A 839 23.82 12.44 55.40
N ILE A 840 23.78 13.56 54.72
CA ILE A 840 23.90 13.64 53.27
C ILE A 840 25.26 13.09 52.83
N ARG A 841 25.25 12.06 51.98
CA ARG A 841 26.43 11.49 51.33
C ARG A 841 26.81 12.42 50.15
N ARG A 842 27.94 13.10 50.25
CA ARG A 842 28.44 13.94 49.16
C ARG A 842 29.25 13.09 48.20
N PHE A 843 28.92 13.17 46.93
CA PHE A 843 29.71 12.58 45.86
C PHE A 843 31.05 13.33 45.73
N LEU A 844 32.15 12.64 45.88
CA LEU A 844 33.42 13.09 45.34
C LEU A 844 33.48 12.62 43.90
N LEU A 845 33.12 13.50 42.96
CA LEU A 845 33.42 13.27 41.55
C LEU A 845 34.93 13.08 41.43
N THR A 846 35.40 11.84 41.33
CA THR A 846 36.75 11.56 40.87
C THR A 846 36.77 11.93 39.38
N SER A 847 37.48 13.02 39.07
CA SER A 847 37.73 13.60 37.79
C SER A 847 38.37 12.63 36.80
#